data_f0f256e4e612f6d72b3160c7488fac6a
#
_entry.id   f0f256e4e612f6d72b3160c7488fac6a
#
_cell.length_a   1.000
_cell.length_b   1.000
_cell.length_c   1.000
_cell.angle_alpha   90.00
_cell.angle_beta   90.00
_cell.angle_gamma   90.00
#
_symmetry.space_group_name_H-M   'P 1'
#
loop_
_entity.id
_entity.type
_entity.pdbx_description
1 polymer ?
#
loop_
_entity_poly.entity_id
_entity_poly.type
_entity_poly.pdbx_seq_one_letter_code
_entity_poly.pdbx_strand_id
1 'polypeptide(L)'
;LAQDQMHEVHGLITDLKADIRTYTYDGDTPDDARQAIRRQGHVVVTNPDMLHAGILPHHTKWQKLFSNLAYVVIDELHVYRGVFGSHLTNVIRRLKRICRFYGSDPVFICCSATVANPKEHAEKLLEKEVTLIDQSGAPSAAKTFILYNPPIVNRELGIRQSALTPVRNISGELIRNNIQTIVFTTSRLNVEVLTKYLKDMFKERRPVDDHFVTGYRGGYLPKLRREIEKGLREKEVMGVVSTNALELGIDIGDLEACIMAGYPGSIASTWQQAGRAGRRSGHSLAVLVARSTPMDQFIVENTDYFFSRSPEHCRINPDNLLILLHHIKSAAFELPFEQGERFGAENLEEFLSYLEEKGVLHRVENRWHWAAESYPADEVSLRTVNPENVVVVDTTDAGNHRIIAEVDWDGAFTTVHDGAIYMVESQQYHVDKLDLERNKAFVHKVDSDYYTDAMTYTNVRVLDDFDVKKSGGIIVEHGEVQVVRKVVGYKKIKFYTSENVGYGEVDLPERQMHTTSYWFTVPWDKLLTLNFRREEIIDGLMGLSYSLHNLAAILLMADIRDLDRCIGDKSGQWYVRHGKDRRVITSAPGEIAGGSGEVMVDAYDPTVFIFDAYPGGVGFSELLFEQHATLLDLAGGLIRSCPCEHGCPMCVGPVLDVGPAAKEAAAAILELIGQG
;
A
#
# COMPACT_ATOMS: atom_id res chain seq x y z
N LEU A 1 5.93 16.74 -8.44
CA LEU A 1 4.54 17.24 -8.45
C LEU A 1 4.45 18.68 -8.00
N ALA A 2 4.85 19.07 -6.77
CA ALA A 2 4.73 20.46 -6.29
C ALA A 2 5.51 21.46 -7.17
N GLN A 3 6.70 21.11 -7.64
CA GLN A 3 7.49 21.94 -8.53
C GLN A 3 6.86 22.06 -9.93
N ASP A 4 6.29 20.99 -10.45
CA ASP A 4 5.63 20.99 -11.75
C ASP A 4 4.36 21.85 -11.71
N GLN A 5 3.53 21.67 -10.68
CA GLN A 5 2.35 22.51 -10.43
C GLN A 5 2.73 24.00 -10.28
N MET A 6 3.79 24.28 -9.54
CA MET A 6 4.29 25.65 -9.36
C MET A 6 4.73 26.25 -10.70
N HIS A 7 5.41 25.48 -11.55
CA HIS A 7 5.86 25.92 -12.87
C HIS A 7 4.68 26.28 -13.79
N GLU A 8 3.65 25.44 -13.82
CA GLU A 8 2.42 25.68 -14.59
C GLU A 8 1.69 26.95 -14.12
N VAL A 9 1.48 27.07 -12.81
CA VAL A 9 0.83 28.26 -12.22
C VAL A 9 1.66 29.53 -12.49
N HIS A 10 2.99 29.44 -12.39
CA HIS A 10 3.88 30.55 -12.70
C HIS A 10 3.82 30.98 -14.17
N GLY A 11 3.72 30.03 -15.09
CA GLY A 11 3.49 30.27 -16.51
C GLY A 11 2.21 31.06 -16.75
N LEU A 12 1.09 30.62 -16.20
CA LEU A 12 -0.19 31.31 -16.29
C LEU A 12 -0.15 32.74 -15.71
N ILE A 13 0.49 32.92 -14.55
CA ILE A 13 0.65 34.26 -13.91
C ILE A 13 1.45 35.17 -14.80
N THR A 14 2.50 34.66 -15.44
CA THR A 14 3.35 35.45 -16.35
C THR A 14 2.59 35.86 -17.61
N ASP A 15 1.81 34.94 -18.19
CA ASP A 15 0.97 35.22 -19.37
C ASP A 15 -0.12 36.25 -19.07
N LEU A 16 -0.71 36.20 -17.89
CA LEU A 16 -1.71 37.13 -17.40
C LEU A 16 -1.12 38.46 -16.95
N LYS A 17 0.21 38.59 -16.85
CA LYS A 17 0.94 39.75 -16.31
C LYS A 17 0.43 40.17 -14.92
N ALA A 18 0.05 39.18 -14.09
CA ALA A 18 -0.48 39.42 -12.76
C ALA A 18 0.67 39.55 -11.73
N ASP A 19 0.54 40.48 -10.76
CA ASP A 19 1.47 40.61 -9.63
C ASP A 19 1.11 39.57 -8.55
N ILE A 20 1.24 38.28 -8.88
CA ILE A 20 0.99 37.16 -8.00
C ILE A 20 2.30 36.39 -7.79
N ARG A 21 2.66 36.13 -6.54
CA ARG A 21 3.88 35.42 -6.16
C ARG A 21 3.55 34.02 -5.74
N THR A 22 4.06 33.04 -6.49
CA THR A 22 3.88 31.62 -6.28
C THR A 22 5.15 30.99 -5.74
N TYR A 23 5.02 30.14 -4.71
CA TYR A 23 6.15 29.45 -4.09
C TYR A 23 5.79 28.00 -3.76
N THR A 24 6.79 27.14 -3.80
CA THR A 24 6.72 25.80 -3.22
C THR A 24 7.23 25.84 -1.78
N TYR A 25 6.51 25.21 -0.86
CA TYR A 25 6.91 25.05 0.54
C TYR A 25 6.82 23.57 0.93
N ASP A 26 7.97 22.91 0.93
CA ASP A 26 8.14 21.48 1.17
C ASP A 26 9.41 21.19 1.98
N GLY A 27 9.76 19.92 2.16
CA GLY A 27 10.95 19.49 2.89
C GLY A 27 12.27 20.01 2.30
N ASP A 28 12.31 20.21 0.97
CA ASP A 28 13.50 20.66 0.24
C ASP A 28 13.64 22.19 0.19
N THR A 29 12.65 22.94 0.70
CA THR A 29 12.68 24.42 0.68
C THR A 29 13.75 24.96 1.61
N PRO A 30 14.75 25.73 1.12
CA PRO A 30 15.81 26.33 1.94
C PRO A 30 15.27 27.28 3.01
N ASP A 31 15.96 27.39 4.15
CA ASP A 31 15.49 28.17 5.31
C ASP A 31 15.35 29.66 5.05
N ASP A 32 16.22 30.24 4.23
CA ASP A 32 16.14 31.63 3.79
C ASP A 32 14.90 31.90 2.92
N ALA A 33 14.59 30.98 2.00
CA ALA A 33 13.38 31.04 1.19
C ALA A 33 12.11 30.91 2.03
N ARG A 34 12.10 30.06 3.06
CA ARG A 34 10.95 29.88 3.97
C ARG A 34 10.45 31.19 4.59
N GLN A 35 11.36 32.08 4.97
CA GLN A 35 10.97 33.38 5.53
C GLN A 35 10.32 34.29 4.48
N ALA A 36 10.86 34.32 3.26
CA ALA A 36 10.29 35.09 2.16
C ALA A 36 8.90 34.63 1.76
N ILE A 37 8.71 33.30 1.69
CA ILE A 37 7.43 32.66 1.35
C ILE A 37 6.34 33.07 2.34
N ARG A 38 6.60 32.99 3.64
CA ARG A 38 5.65 33.37 4.70
C ARG A 38 5.23 34.84 4.62
N ARG A 39 6.12 35.73 4.16
CA ARG A 39 5.85 37.16 4.08
C ARG A 39 5.18 37.62 2.78
N GLN A 40 5.46 36.94 1.67
CA GLN A 40 5.16 37.44 0.33
C GLN A 40 4.34 36.47 -0.53
N GLY A 41 4.20 35.18 -0.12
CA GLY A 41 3.48 34.18 -0.88
C GLY A 41 1.99 34.53 -1.01
N HIS A 42 1.50 34.64 -2.25
CA HIS A 42 0.08 34.71 -2.55
C HIS A 42 -0.49 33.33 -2.85
N VAL A 43 0.29 32.47 -3.55
CA VAL A 43 0.00 31.07 -3.78
C VAL A 43 1.14 30.25 -3.18
N VAL A 44 0.81 29.32 -2.29
CA VAL A 44 1.77 28.44 -1.62
C VAL A 44 1.40 26.99 -1.97
N VAL A 45 2.24 26.34 -2.79
CA VAL A 45 2.11 24.93 -3.14
C VAL A 45 2.83 24.13 -2.07
N THR A 46 2.13 23.21 -1.41
CA THR A 46 2.67 22.40 -0.31
C THR A 46 2.09 20.99 -0.37
N ASN A 47 2.53 20.11 0.51
CA ASN A 47 1.99 18.77 0.67
C ASN A 47 1.33 18.59 2.06
N PRO A 48 0.48 17.54 2.25
CA PRO A 48 -0.18 17.30 3.52
C PRO A 48 0.77 17.15 4.70
N ASP A 49 1.93 16.49 4.51
CA ASP A 49 2.92 16.27 5.57
C ASP A 49 3.51 17.61 6.07
N MET A 50 3.84 18.50 5.14
CA MET A 50 4.33 19.84 5.48
C MET A 50 3.24 20.72 6.10
N LEU A 51 2.00 20.62 5.62
CA LEU A 51 0.87 21.31 6.24
C LEU A 51 0.71 20.85 7.68
N HIS A 52 0.73 19.52 7.92
CA HIS A 52 0.58 18.88 9.22
C HIS A 52 1.67 19.30 10.22
N ALA A 53 2.95 19.14 9.86
CA ALA A 53 4.07 19.31 10.79
C ALA A 53 4.76 20.68 10.69
N GLY A 54 4.78 21.33 9.51
CA GLY A 54 5.55 22.55 9.27
C GLY A 54 4.75 23.84 9.28
N ILE A 55 3.45 23.80 8.97
CA ILE A 55 2.62 25.02 8.81
C ILE A 55 1.65 25.18 9.97
N LEU A 56 0.75 24.20 10.22
CA LEU A 56 -0.31 24.34 11.23
C LEU A 56 0.24 24.54 12.65
N PRO A 57 1.23 23.77 13.15
CA PRO A 57 1.78 24.01 14.47
C PRO A 57 2.51 25.34 14.62
N HIS A 58 2.89 25.94 13.51
CA HIS A 58 3.56 27.24 13.46
C HIS A 58 2.67 28.34 12.86
N HIS A 59 1.35 28.23 12.97
CA HIS A 59 0.36 29.11 12.34
C HIS A 59 0.60 30.60 12.64
N THR A 60 1.17 30.95 13.79
CA THR A 60 1.50 32.32 14.15
C THR A 60 2.50 32.97 13.17
N LYS A 61 3.43 32.18 12.61
CA LYS A 61 4.37 32.63 11.58
C LYS A 61 3.68 32.82 10.21
N TRP A 62 2.48 32.27 10.04
CA TRP A 62 1.68 32.29 8.82
C TRP A 62 0.43 33.16 8.93
N GLN A 63 0.34 34.00 9.97
CA GLN A 63 -0.84 34.85 10.26
C GLN A 63 -1.34 35.60 9.02
N LYS A 64 -0.43 36.21 8.22
CA LYS A 64 -0.80 36.96 7.02
C LYS A 64 -1.52 36.07 5.97
N LEU A 65 -1.04 34.83 5.78
CA LEU A 65 -1.66 33.87 4.88
C LEU A 65 -3.04 33.48 5.40
N PHE A 66 -3.12 33.01 6.65
CA PHE A 66 -4.38 32.53 7.22
C PHE A 66 -5.45 33.62 7.33
N SER A 67 -5.09 34.86 7.64
CA SER A 67 -6.08 35.97 7.68
C SER A 67 -6.65 36.35 6.30
N ASN A 68 -5.99 35.95 5.21
CA ASN A 68 -6.39 36.26 3.84
C ASN A 68 -6.61 35.02 2.97
N LEU A 69 -6.69 33.82 3.56
CA LEU A 69 -6.82 32.60 2.82
C LEU A 69 -8.21 32.50 2.18
N ALA A 70 -8.25 32.65 0.86
CA ALA A 70 -9.49 32.63 0.10
C ALA A 70 -9.80 31.25 -0.51
N TYR A 71 -8.77 30.49 -0.89
CA TYR A 71 -8.92 29.22 -1.57
C TYR A 71 -7.95 28.17 -1.01
N VAL A 72 -8.44 26.94 -0.89
CA VAL A 72 -7.64 25.72 -0.63
C VAL A 72 -7.91 24.75 -1.77
N VAL A 73 -6.87 24.45 -2.55
CA VAL A 73 -6.96 23.48 -3.65
C VAL A 73 -6.36 22.16 -3.19
N ILE A 74 -7.14 21.09 -3.29
CA ILE A 74 -6.73 19.72 -3.01
C ILE A 74 -6.68 18.99 -4.34
N ASP A 75 -5.46 18.77 -4.82
CA ASP A 75 -5.22 18.04 -6.05
C ASP A 75 -5.10 16.54 -5.78
N GLU A 76 -5.39 15.73 -6.80
CA GLU A 76 -5.35 14.25 -6.73
C GLU A 76 -6.18 13.68 -5.56
N LEU A 77 -7.41 14.16 -5.39
CA LEU A 77 -8.31 13.78 -4.28
C LEU A 77 -8.40 12.26 -4.08
N HIS A 78 -8.38 11.48 -5.14
CA HIS A 78 -8.46 10.02 -5.13
C HIS A 78 -7.30 9.31 -4.42
N VAL A 79 -6.18 10.00 -4.19
CA VAL A 79 -5.03 9.47 -3.42
C VAL A 79 -5.31 9.45 -1.93
N TYR A 80 -6.18 10.35 -1.47
CA TYR A 80 -6.49 10.52 -0.05
C TYR A 80 -7.58 9.56 0.39
N ARG A 81 -7.30 8.26 0.33
CA ARG A 81 -8.15 7.16 0.77
C ARG A 81 -7.52 6.41 1.94
N GLY A 82 -8.29 5.52 2.59
CA GLY A 82 -7.83 4.73 3.72
C GLY A 82 -7.30 5.60 4.86
N VAL A 83 -6.19 5.17 5.44
CA VAL A 83 -5.54 5.86 6.57
C VAL A 83 -5.06 7.26 6.17
N PHE A 84 -4.45 7.41 4.99
CA PHE A 84 -3.95 8.70 4.54
C PHE A 84 -5.06 9.74 4.38
N GLY A 85 -6.20 9.35 3.81
CA GLY A 85 -7.38 10.23 3.71
C GLY A 85 -7.98 10.55 5.08
N SER A 86 -8.01 9.58 5.99
CA SER A 86 -8.48 9.76 7.36
C SER A 86 -7.63 10.78 8.14
N HIS A 87 -6.31 10.70 8.01
CA HIS A 87 -5.39 11.72 8.53
C HIS A 87 -5.62 13.08 7.88
N LEU A 88 -5.74 13.14 6.54
CA LEU A 88 -5.93 14.41 5.84
C LEU A 88 -7.23 15.11 6.27
N THR A 89 -8.31 14.38 6.49
CA THR A 89 -9.56 14.97 7.03
C THR A 89 -9.29 15.67 8.36
N ASN A 90 -8.54 15.05 9.24
CA ASN A 90 -8.17 15.66 10.53
C ASN A 90 -7.21 16.86 10.37
N VAL A 91 -6.28 16.82 9.42
CA VAL A 91 -5.45 17.98 9.05
C VAL A 91 -6.34 19.14 8.57
N ILE A 92 -7.38 18.84 7.77
CA ILE A 92 -8.35 19.84 7.29
C ILE A 92 -9.21 20.38 8.45
N ARG A 93 -9.63 19.55 9.41
CA ARG A 93 -10.31 20.02 10.65
C ARG A 93 -9.45 21.05 11.38
N ARG A 94 -8.14 20.76 11.56
CA ARG A 94 -7.18 21.68 12.19
C ARG A 94 -7.00 22.96 11.35
N LEU A 95 -6.84 22.84 10.04
CA LEU A 95 -6.76 23.98 9.13
C LEU A 95 -7.98 24.89 9.25
N LYS A 96 -9.18 24.34 9.21
CA LYS A 96 -10.43 25.11 9.37
C LYS A 96 -10.52 25.79 10.74
N ARG A 97 -10.01 25.15 11.78
CA ARG A 97 -9.94 25.70 13.13
C ARG A 97 -9.05 26.95 13.19
N ILE A 98 -7.86 26.87 12.57
CA ILE A 98 -6.92 27.99 12.48
C ILE A 98 -7.47 29.10 11.58
N CYS A 99 -8.11 28.78 10.45
CA CYS A 99 -8.76 29.77 9.60
C CYS A 99 -9.84 30.56 10.36
N ARG A 100 -10.70 29.89 11.10
CA ARG A 100 -11.73 30.57 11.96
C ARG A 100 -11.09 31.47 13.00
N PHE A 101 -10.01 31.03 13.63
CA PHE A 101 -9.27 31.85 14.60
C PHE A 101 -8.74 33.15 13.99
N TYR A 102 -8.27 33.11 12.72
CA TYR A 102 -7.80 34.30 12.00
C TYR A 102 -8.89 35.04 11.21
N GLY A 103 -10.14 34.56 11.25
CA GLY A 103 -11.29 35.21 10.64
C GLY A 103 -11.44 34.94 9.13
N SER A 104 -10.87 33.87 8.60
CA SER A 104 -11.06 33.43 7.20
C SER A 104 -11.92 32.16 7.09
N ASP A 105 -12.64 32.02 5.95
CA ASP A 105 -13.40 30.84 5.56
C ASP A 105 -13.13 30.51 4.10
N PRO A 106 -12.08 29.74 3.80
CA PRO A 106 -11.67 29.49 2.42
C PRO A 106 -12.66 28.59 1.67
N VAL A 107 -12.75 28.82 0.36
CA VAL A 107 -13.43 27.93 -0.58
C VAL A 107 -12.50 26.76 -0.90
N PHE A 108 -13.01 25.53 -0.75
CA PHE A 108 -12.27 24.32 -1.11
C PHE A 108 -12.57 23.92 -2.55
N ILE A 109 -11.51 23.63 -3.31
CA ILE A 109 -11.55 23.14 -4.68
C ILE A 109 -10.83 21.78 -4.69
N CYS A 110 -11.55 20.70 -5.04
CA CYS A 110 -10.96 19.38 -5.13
C CYS A 110 -10.86 18.96 -6.60
N CYS A 111 -9.67 18.48 -7.00
CA CYS A 111 -9.42 17.90 -8.31
C CYS A 111 -9.15 16.41 -8.14
N SER A 112 -9.70 15.58 -9.02
CA SER A 112 -9.54 14.13 -8.94
C SER A 112 -9.45 13.52 -10.33
N ALA A 113 -8.68 12.43 -10.43
CA ALA A 113 -8.88 11.46 -11.50
C ALA A 113 -10.19 10.69 -11.27
N THR A 114 -10.48 9.73 -12.13
CA THR A 114 -11.72 8.95 -12.09
C THR A 114 -11.83 8.11 -10.81
N VAL A 115 -12.91 8.30 -10.07
CA VAL A 115 -13.30 7.51 -8.89
C VAL A 115 -14.81 7.30 -8.91
N ALA A 116 -15.32 6.29 -8.20
CA ALA A 116 -16.74 5.96 -8.19
C ALA A 116 -17.60 7.01 -7.45
N ASN A 117 -17.08 7.51 -6.33
CA ASN A 117 -17.83 8.37 -5.40
C ASN A 117 -17.14 9.73 -5.15
N PRO A 118 -16.83 10.52 -6.19
CA PRO A 118 -16.04 11.74 -6.03
C PRO A 118 -16.70 12.76 -5.10
N LYS A 119 -18.02 12.95 -5.23
CA LYS A 119 -18.78 13.90 -4.40
C LYS A 119 -18.81 13.47 -2.93
N GLU A 120 -19.26 12.24 -2.67
CA GLU A 120 -19.33 11.67 -1.32
C GLU A 120 -17.98 11.69 -0.62
N HIS A 121 -16.91 11.30 -1.35
CA HIS A 121 -15.56 11.29 -0.82
C HIS A 121 -15.08 12.71 -0.46
N ALA A 122 -15.31 13.69 -1.33
CA ALA A 122 -14.98 15.10 -1.05
C ALA A 122 -15.78 15.63 0.13
N GLU A 123 -17.08 15.35 0.21
CA GLU A 123 -17.97 15.76 1.31
C GLU A 123 -17.50 15.16 2.65
N LYS A 124 -17.12 13.88 2.66
CA LYS A 124 -16.61 13.20 3.85
C LYS A 124 -15.23 13.74 4.27
N LEU A 125 -14.33 13.99 3.31
CA LEU A 125 -13.00 14.53 3.56
C LEU A 125 -13.05 15.99 4.04
N LEU A 126 -13.94 16.78 3.46
CA LEU A 126 -14.09 18.20 3.81
C LEU A 126 -15.11 18.46 4.92
N GLU A 127 -15.96 17.49 5.27
CA GLU A 127 -17.12 17.71 6.18
C GLU A 127 -17.94 18.96 5.76
N LYS A 128 -18.18 19.11 4.47
CA LYS A 128 -18.88 20.24 3.86
C LYS A 128 -19.52 19.77 2.53
N GLU A 129 -20.72 20.22 2.24
CA GLU A 129 -21.34 19.99 0.92
C GLU A 129 -20.49 20.54 -0.21
N VAL A 130 -20.38 19.79 -1.31
CA VAL A 130 -19.65 20.18 -2.51
C VAL A 130 -20.50 20.08 -3.76
N THR A 131 -20.19 20.93 -4.75
CA THR A 131 -20.77 20.85 -6.08
C THR A 131 -19.88 20.00 -6.96
N LEU A 132 -20.43 18.90 -7.53
CA LEU A 132 -19.71 18.03 -8.45
C LEU A 132 -19.72 18.61 -9.86
N ILE A 133 -18.55 18.64 -10.49
CA ILE A 133 -18.34 18.94 -11.92
C ILE A 133 -17.66 17.72 -12.53
N ASP A 134 -18.41 16.87 -13.24
CA ASP A 134 -17.97 15.59 -13.77
C ASP A 134 -17.88 15.53 -15.30
N GLN A 135 -18.23 16.60 -16.00
CA GLN A 135 -18.15 16.70 -17.46
C GLN A 135 -16.76 17.17 -17.87
N SER A 136 -15.90 16.23 -18.29
CA SER A 136 -14.57 16.57 -18.80
C SER A 136 -14.66 17.15 -20.20
N GLY A 137 -14.12 18.38 -20.38
CA GLY A 137 -13.89 18.99 -21.69
C GLY A 137 -12.52 18.73 -22.28
N ALA A 138 -11.68 17.93 -21.62
CA ALA A 138 -10.31 17.67 -22.07
C ALA A 138 -10.30 16.77 -23.32
N PRO A 139 -9.47 17.07 -24.34
CA PRO A 139 -9.32 16.19 -25.50
C PRO A 139 -8.65 14.88 -25.07
N SER A 140 -9.10 13.76 -25.60
CA SER A 140 -8.49 12.45 -25.39
C SER A 140 -7.89 11.94 -26.71
N ALA A 141 -6.63 11.49 -26.66
CA ALA A 141 -6.00 10.82 -27.79
C ALA A 141 -6.44 9.36 -27.88
N ALA A 142 -6.39 8.78 -29.10
CA ALA A 142 -6.68 7.36 -29.29
C ALA A 142 -5.65 6.50 -28.58
N LYS A 143 -6.12 5.55 -27.77
CA LYS A 143 -5.28 4.62 -27.03
C LYS A 143 -5.61 3.18 -27.38
N THR A 144 -4.59 2.40 -27.74
CA THR A 144 -4.71 0.94 -27.87
C THR A 144 -4.41 0.30 -26.53
N PHE A 145 -5.39 -0.39 -25.95
CA PHE A 145 -5.25 -1.12 -24.69
C PHE A 145 -5.27 -2.63 -24.96
N ILE A 146 -4.20 -3.33 -24.58
CA ILE A 146 -4.05 -4.77 -24.77
C ILE A 146 -4.04 -5.48 -23.42
N LEU A 147 -4.92 -6.44 -23.24
CA LEU A 147 -4.88 -7.40 -22.13
C LEU A 147 -4.18 -8.67 -22.64
N TYR A 148 -3.00 -8.94 -22.12
CA TYR A 148 -2.20 -10.11 -22.52
C TYR A 148 -2.19 -11.14 -21.40
N ASN A 149 -2.71 -12.34 -21.67
CA ASN A 149 -2.68 -13.45 -20.74
C ASN A 149 -1.57 -14.44 -21.12
N PRO A 150 -0.49 -14.57 -20.34
CA PRO A 150 0.60 -15.50 -20.63
C PRO A 150 0.13 -16.96 -20.73
N PRO A 151 0.73 -17.77 -21.61
CA PRO A 151 0.32 -19.16 -21.81
C PRO A 151 0.56 -20.02 -20.56
N ILE A 152 -0.26 -21.07 -20.41
CA ILE A 152 -0.08 -22.09 -19.37
C ILE A 152 1.12 -22.95 -19.75
N VAL A 153 2.15 -23.00 -18.91
CA VAL A 153 3.38 -23.79 -19.10
C VAL A 153 3.35 -25.11 -18.34
N ASN A 154 2.55 -25.23 -17.29
CA ASN A 154 2.28 -26.47 -16.60
C ASN A 154 0.76 -26.63 -16.44
N ARG A 155 0.18 -27.57 -17.19
CA ARG A 155 -1.28 -27.80 -17.17
C ARG A 155 -1.77 -28.48 -15.91
N GLU A 156 -0.99 -29.38 -15.31
CA GLU A 156 -1.38 -30.12 -14.10
C GLU A 156 -1.53 -29.15 -12.91
N LEU A 157 -0.61 -28.21 -12.77
CA LEU A 157 -0.60 -27.24 -11.69
C LEU A 157 -1.27 -25.89 -12.09
N GLY A 158 -1.79 -25.77 -13.32
CA GLY A 158 -2.37 -24.52 -13.82
C GLY A 158 -1.40 -23.32 -13.85
N ILE A 159 -0.08 -23.59 -13.88
CA ILE A 159 0.94 -22.55 -13.82
C ILE A 159 1.12 -21.91 -15.19
N ARG A 160 1.00 -20.59 -15.25
CA ARG A 160 1.30 -19.78 -16.43
C ARG A 160 2.75 -19.33 -16.45
N GLN A 161 3.24 -18.96 -17.64
CA GLN A 161 4.52 -18.29 -17.79
C GLN A 161 4.57 -17.03 -16.92
N SER A 162 5.70 -16.79 -16.24
CA SER A 162 5.92 -15.58 -15.46
C SER A 162 5.65 -14.32 -16.29
N ALA A 163 4.84 -13.40 -15.77
CA ALA A 163 4.53 -12.13 -16.44
C ALA A 163 5.78 -11.29 -16.74
N LEU A 164 6.86 -11.43 -15.97
CA LEU A 164 8.11 -10.69 -16.19
C LEU A 164 8.77 -11.03 -17.54
N THR A 165 8.59 -12.26 -18.04
CA THR A 165 9.19 -12.68 -19.32
C THR A 165 8.57 -11.95 -20.53
N PRO A 166 7.25 -11.98 -20.76
CA PRO A 166 6.65 -11.19 -21.85
C PRO A 166 6.81 -9.68 -21.63
N VAL A 167 6.72 -9.17 -20.40
CA VAL A 167 6.96 -7.76 -20.09
C VAL A 167 8.36 -7.35 -20.56
N ARG A 168 9.41 -8.09 -20.18
CA ARG A 168 10.78 -7.84 -20.63
C ARG A 168 10.90 -7.84 -22.17
N ASN A 169 10.30 -8.83 -22.83
CA ASN A 169 10.41 -8.99 -24.28
C ASN A 169 9.70 -7.86 -25.02
N ILE A 170 8.46 -7.53 -24.62
CA ILE A 170 7.68 -6.44 -25.24
C ILE A 170 8.36 -5.10 -25.00
N SER A 171 8.76 -4.79 -23.77
CA SER A 171 9.46 -3.54 -23.45
C SER A 171 10.77 -3.41 -24.20
N GLY A 172 11.55 -4.50 -24.22
CA GLY A 172 12.83 -4.53 -24.93
C GLY A 172 12.67 -4.28 -26.42
N GLU A 173 11.62 -4.82 -27.05
CA GLU A 173 11.35 -4.60 -28.47
C GLU A 173 10.90 -3.17 -28.76
N LEU A 174 10.02 -2.59 -27.93
CA LEU A 174 9.59 -1.20 -28.04
C LEU A 174 10.79 -0.24 -27.91
N ILE A 175 11.62 -0.43 -26.88
CA ILE A 175 12.81 0.39 -26.65
C ILE A 175 13.82 0.28 -27.80
N ARG A 176 14.00 -0.93 -28.40
CA ARG A 176 14.83 -1.13 -29.58
C ARG A 176 14.37 -0.32 -30.79
N ASN A 177 13.07 -0.13 -30.92
CA ASN A 177 12.46 0.67 -31.98
C ASN A 177 12.33 2.16 -31.59
N ASN A 178 13.07 2.64 -30.57
CA ASN A 178 13.09 4.01 -30.08
C ASN A 178 11.72 4.50 -29.58
N ILE A 179 10.87 3.60 -29.08
CA ILE A 179 9.59 3.94 -28.43
C ILE A 179 9.86 4.09 -26.95
N GLN A 180 9.70 5.31 -26.44
CA GLN A 180 9.93 5.59 -25.03
C GLN A 180 8.86 4.89 -24.18
N THR A 181 9.30 4.00 -23.29
CA THR A 181 8.43 3.02 -22.61
C THR A 181 8.54 3.11 -21.11
N ILE A 182 7.39 3.18 -20.43
CA ILE A 182 7.29 2.97 -18.98
C ILE A 182 6.75 1.58 -18.69
N VAL A 183 7.35 0.92 -17.71
CA VAL A 183 6.90 -0.38 -17.19
C VAL A 183 6.55 -0.25 -15.73
N PHE A 184 5.31 -0.57 -15.39
CA PHE A 184 4.86 -0.60 -14.00
C PHE A 184 4.90 -2.01 -13.43
N THR A 185 5.30 -2.12 -12.17
CA THR A 185 5.28 -3.36 -11.39
C THR A 185 4.85 -3.10 -9.96
N THR A 186 4.30 -4.11 -9.31
CA THR A 186 3.67 -3.98 -7.99
C THR A 186 4.66 -4.03 -6.81
N SER A 187 5.92 -4.43 -7.04
CA SER A 187 6.92 -4.54 -5.96
C SER A 187 8.21 -3.82 -6.29
N ARG A 188 8.86 -3.27 -5.26
CA ARG A 188 10.19 -2.63 -5.36
C ARG A 188 11.25 -3.61 -5.87
N LEU A 189 11.18 -4.87 -5.44
CA LEU A 189 12.06 -5.94 -5.90
C LEU A 189 11.93 -6.18 -7.41
N ASN A 190 10.69 -6.30 -7.91
CA ASN A 190 10.45 -6.52 -9.34
C ASN A 190 10.91 -5.34 -10.21
N VAL A 191 10.90 -4.09 -9.68
CA VAL A 191 11.52 -2.94 -10.38
C VAL A 191 13.00 -3.23 -10.65
N GLU A 192 13.74 -3.63 -9.63
CA GLU A 192 15.18 -3.88 -9.75
C GLU A 192 15.48 -5.09 -10.64
N VAL A 193 14.76 -6.19 -10.44
CA VAL A 193 14.92 -7.42 -11.23
C VAL A 193 14.65 -7.15 -12.71
N LEU A 194 13.54 -6.48 -13.03
CA LEU A 194 13.18 -6.21 -14.42
C LEU A 194 14.10 -5.16 -15.05
N THR A 195 14.54 -4.15 -14.29
CA THR A 195 15.54 -3.18 -14.74
C THR A 195 16.85 -3.89 -15.08
N LYS A 196 17.32 -4.83 -14.24
CA LYS A 196 18.49 -5.67 -14.54
C LYS A 196 18.29 -6.45 -15.83
N TYR A 197 17.15 -7.11 -15.99
CA TYR A 197 16.88 -7.90 -17.19
C TYR A 197 16.87 -7.06 -18.47
N LEU A 198 16.31 -5.85 -18.40
CA LEU A 198 16.31 -4.93 -19.55
C LEU A 198 17.71 -4.37 -19.82
N LYS A 199 18.46 -3.95 -18.79
CA LYS A 199 19.86 -3.51 -18.96
C LYS A 199 20.72 -4.60 -19.60
N ASP A 200 20.60 -5.84 -19.16
CA ASP A 200 21.35 -6.96 -19.73
C ASP A 200 21.04 -7.20 -21.22
N MET A 201 19.81 -6.94 -21.68
CA MET A 201 19.43 -7.00 -23.09
C MET A 201 20.12 -5.96 -23.99
N PHE A 202 20.54 -4.83 -23.42
CA PHE A 202 21.16 -3.71 -24.16
C PHE A 202 22.67 -3.61 -23.98
N LYS A 203 23.26 -4.38 -23.05
CA LYS A 203 24.70 -4.36 -22.70
C LYS A 203 25.63 -4.47 -23.90
N GLU A 204 25.31 -5.35 -24.85
CA GLU A 204 26.14 -5.57 -26.06
C GLU A 204 26.05 -4.41 -27.05
N ARG A 205 24.92 -3.71 -27.11
CA ARG A 205 24.68 -2.63 -28.07
C ARG A 205 25.05 -1.24 -27.55
N ARG A 206 25.03 -1.03 -26.23
CA ARG A 206 25.34 0.24 -25.57
C ARG A 206 26.14 0.00 -24.29
N PRO A 207 27.39 -0.41 -24.36
CA PRO A 207 28.16 -0.80 -23.18
C PRO A 207 28.49 0.36 -22.22
N VAL A 208 28.26 1.61 -22.63
CA VAL A 208 28.67 2.81 -21.87
C VAL A 208 27.47 3.57 -21.30
N ASP A 209 26.24 3.31 -21.78
CA ASP A 209 25.05 4.10 -21.40
C ASP A 209 24.19 3.32 -20.38
N ASP A 210 24.61 3.39 -19.11
CA ASP A 210 23.92 2.70 -18.01
C ASP A 210 22.57 3.36 -17.65
N HIS A 211 22.32 4.57 -18.14
CA HIS A 211 21.09 5.33 -17.91
C HIS A 211 19.99 5.14 -18.96
N PHE A 212 20.29 4.48 -20.09
CA PHE A 212 19.34 4.26 -21.18
C PHE A 212 18.07 3.51 -20.72
N VAL A 213 18.20 2.57 -19.77
CA VAL A 213 17.12 1.94 -19.04
C VAL A 213 17.39 2.08 -17.54
N THR A 214 16.40 2.53 -16.77
CA THR A 214 16.58 2.74 -15.33
C THR A 214 15.36 2.29 -14.53
N GLY A 215 15.56 2.02 -13.23
CA GLY A 215 14.49 1.83 -12.27
C GLY A 215 14.05 3.17 -11.68
N TYR A 216 12.81 3.23 -11.16
CA TYR A 216 12.30 4.36 -10.38
C TYR A 216 11.35 3.87 -9.29
N ARG A 217 11.69 4.11 -8.03
CA ARG A 217 10.87 3.68 -6.90
C ARG A 217 11.08 4.54 -5.65
N GLY A 218 10.16 4.42 -4.71
CA GLY A 218 10.38 4.92 -3.36
C GLY A 218 11.64 4.30 -2.74
N GLY A 219 12.37 5.08 -1.96
CA GLY A 219 13.64 4.70 -1.36
C GLY A 219 14.88 5.12 -2.17
N TYR A 220 14.74 5.51 -3.43
CA TYR A 220 15.82 6.19 -4.15
C TYR A 220 16.03 7.60 -3.59
N LEU A 221 17.29 8.02 -3.52
CA LEU A 221 17.64 9.36 -3.05
C LEU A 221 16.98 10.45 -3.92
N PRO A 222 16.54 11.57 -3.33
CA PRO A 222 15.84 12.63 -4.06
C PRO A 222 16.61 13.16 -5.28
N LYS A 223 17.94 13.27 -5.17
CA LYS A 223 18.80 13.71 -6.28
C LYS A 223 18.70 12.77 -7.47
N LEU A 224 18.84 11.47 -7.23
CA LEU A 224 18.74 10.44 -8.26
C LEU A 224 17.38 10.45 -8.95
N ARG A 225 16.27 10.56 -8.19
CA ARG A 225 14.93 10.63 -8.77
C ARG A 225 14.79 11.82 -9.73
N ARG A 226 15.30 13.00 -9.36
CA ARG A 226 15.29 14.20 -10.23
C ARG A 226 16.12 14.03 -11.51
N GLU A 227 17.26 13.32 -11.41
CA GLU A 227 18.10 13.00 -12.58
C GLU A 227 17.36 12.09 -13.55
N ILE A 228 16.66 11.05 -13.05
CA ILE A 228 15.85 10.16 -13.87
C ILE A 228 14.67 10.90 -14.52
N GLU A 229 13.94 11.71 -13.75
CA GLU A 229 12.82 12.52 -14.25
C GLU A 229 13.27 13.49 -15.36
N LYS A 230 14.42 14.11 -15.18
CA LYS A 230 15.04 14.96 -16.22
C LYS A 230 15.40 14.14 -17.47
N GLY A 231 16.08 13.00 -17.30
CA GLY A 231 16.46 12.12 -18.40
C GLY A 231 15.26 11.59 -19.21
N LEU A 232 14.12 11.35 -18.55
CA LEU A 232 12.87 11.00 -19.21
C LEU A 232 12.33 12.13 -20.09
N ARG A 233 12.29 13.38 -19.57
CA ARG A 233 11.85 14.55 -20.33
C ARG A 233 12.76 14.86 -21.54
N GLU A 234 14.07 14.70 -21.36
CA GLU A 234 15.08 14.97 -22.38
C GLU A 234 15.26 13.78 -23.34
N LYS A 235 14.52 12.68 -23.17
CA LYS A 235 14.61 11.42 -23.94
C LYS A 235 15.99 10.75 -23.89
N GLU A 236 16.77 11.01 -22.87
CA GLU A 236 18.01 10.29 -22.57
C GLU A 236 17.68 8.90 -21.97
N VAL A 237 16.63 8.80 -21.15
CA VAL A 237 16.08 7.56 -20.64
C VAL A 237 14.97 7.09 -21.57
N MET A 238 15.17 5.96 -22.23
CA MET A 238 14.21 5.37 -23.18
C MET A 238 13.32 4.31 -22.52
N GLY A 239 13.77 3.71 -21.44
CA GLY A 239 13.01 2.73 -20.67
C GLY A 239 13.06 3.02 -19.17
N VAL A 240 11.90 3.11 -18.51
CA VAL A 240 11.84 3.23 -17.06
C VAL A 240 10.96 2.13 -16.49
N VAL A 241 11.46 1.43 -15.45
CA VAL A 241 10.68 0.46 -14.69
C VAL A 241 10.33 1.09 -13.34
N SER A 242 9.05 1.19 -13.02
CA SER A 242 8.59 1.89 -11.83
C SER A 242 7.59 1.08 -11.01
N THR A 243 7.51 1.40 -9.73
CA THR A 243 6.31 1.13 -8.92
C THR A 243 5.24 2.19 -9.25
N ASN A 244 4.16 2.28 -8.46
CA ASN A 244 3.20 3.38 -8.54
C ASN A 244 3.81 4.78 -8.30
N ALA A 245 5.10 4.89 -8.01
CA ALA A 245 5.77 6.17 -7.76
C ALA A 245 5.73 7.15 -8.96
N LEU A 246 5.65 6.63 -10.20
CA LEU A 246 5.44 7.42 -11.42
C LEU A 246 3.98 7.39 -11.92
N GLU A 247 3.05 6.85 -11.15
CA GLU A 247 1.63 6.81 -11.49
C GLU A 247 0.97 8.19 -11.41
N LEU A 248 1.40 9.04 -10.46
CA LEU A 248 0.77 10.30 -10.15
C LEU A 248 1.59 11.50 -10.67
N GLY A 249 0.89 12.45 -11.26
CA GLY A 249 1.14 13.88 -11.42
C GLY A 249 2.53 14.41 -11.83
N ILE A 250 3.58 13.61 -11.82
CA ILE A 250 4.93 14.07 -12.20
C ILE A 250 4.99 14.22 -13.72
N ASP A 251 5.48 15.38 -14.18
CA ASP A 251 5.77 15.56 -15.61
C ASP A 251 7.07 14.84 -16.00
N ILE A 252 6.91 13.69 -16.62
CA ILE A 252 7.99 12.85 -17.13
C ILE A 252 8.09 12.89 -18.66
N GLY A 253 7.40 13.85 -19.30
CA GLY A 253 7.32 13.98 -20.75
C GLY A 253 6.26 13.04 -21.37
N ASP A 254 6.27 12.99 -22.71
CA ASP A 254 5.30 12.24 -23.49
C ASP A 254 5.83 10.82 -23.77
N LEU A 255 5.52 9.89 -22.88
CA LEU A 255 5.80 8.48 -23.08
C LEU A 255 4.84 7.91 -24.15
N GLU A 256 5.32 7.00 -24.98
CA GLU A 256 4.55 6.43 -26.08
C GLU A 256 3.91 5.10 -25.73
N ALA A 257 4.55 4.31 -24.83
CA ALA A 257 4.06 3.02 -24.39
C ALA A 257 4.11 2.87 -22.87
N CYS A 258 3.05 2.25 -22.34
CA CYS A 258 2.93 1.84 -20.93
C CYS A 258 2.70 0.34 -20.86
N ILE A 259 3.50 -0.37 -20.06
CA ILE A 259 3.35 -1.81 -19.82
C ILE A 259 3.16 -2.03 -18.33
N MET A 260 2.16 -2.81 -17.98
CA MET A 260 1.84 -3.16 -16.59
C MET A 260 2.15 -4.64 -16.37
N ALA A 261 3.07 -4.94 -15.46
CA ALA A 261 3.45 -6.29 -15.06
C ALA A 261 2.50 -6.80 -13.96
N GLY A 262 1.31 -7.19 -14.36
CA GLY A 262 0.19 -7.53 -13.51
C GLY A 262 -0.79 -6.37 -13.31
N TYR A 263 -2.00 -6.73 -12.85
CA TYR A 263 -3.03 -5.76 -12.48
C TYR A 263 -2.57 -4.90 -11.29
N PRO A 264 -2.65 -3.57 -11.39
CA PRO A 264 -2.16 -2.67 -10.34
C PRO A 264 -2.88 -2.74 -9.00
N GLY A 265 -4.02 -3.43 -8.94
CA GLY A 265 -4.85 -3.60 -7.74
C GLY A 265 -6.17 -2.82 -7.81
N SER A 266 -6.30 -1.84 -8.71
CA SER A 266 -7.54 -1.10 -8.93
C SER A 266 -7.70 -0.66 -10.39
N ILE A 267 -8.95 -0.47 -10.82
CA ILE A 267 -9.29 0.07 -12.15
C ILE A 267 -8.74 1.50 -12.28
N ALA A 268 -8.90 2.30 -11.24
CA ALA A 268 -8.38 3.67 -11.18
C ALA A 268 -6.87 3.73 -11.42
N SER A 269 -6.09 2.94 -10.68
CA SER A 269 -4.64 2.85 -10.83
C SER A 269 -4.24 2.36 -12.23
N THR A 270 -4.97 1.38 -12.79
CA THR A 270 -4.71 0.88 -14.14
C THR A 270 -4.88 1.98 -15.20
N TRP A 271 -5.95 2.78 -15.11
CA TRP A 271 -6.16 3.90 -16.02
C TRP A 271 -5.14 5.03 -15.83
N GLN A 272 -4.71 5.30 -14.60
CA GLN A 272 -3.66 6.29 -14.32
C GLN A 272 -2.30 5.88 -14.89
N GLN A 273 -1.92 4.61 -14.69
CA GLN A 273 -0.70 4.04 -15.29
C GLN A 273 -0.77 4.06 -16.82
N ALA A 274 -1.87 3.59 -17.41
CA ALA A 274 -2.10 3.68 -18.84
C ALA A 274 -2.09 5.13 -19.36
N GLY A 275 -2.55 6.08 -18.54
CA GLY A 275 -2.55 7.52 -18.81
C GLY A 275 -1.16 8.15 -18.88
N ARG A 276 -0.10 7.44 -18.44
CA ARG A 276 1.29 7.91 -18.60
C ARG A 276 1.78 7.85 -20.03
N ALA A 277 1.14 7.07 -20.89
CA ALA A 277 1.39 7.07 -22.32
C ALA A 277 0.34 7.89 -23.08
N GLY A 278 0.79 8.77 -24.00
CA GLY A 278 -0.07 9.49 -24.94
C GLY A 278 -0.78 10.72 -24.39
N ARG A 279 -0.10 11.61 -23.66
CA ARG A 279 -0.71 12.81 -23.09
C ARG A 279 -1.03 13.93 -24.09
N ARG A 280 -0.24 14.11 -25.15
CA ARG A 280 -0.35 15.33 -25.99
C ARG A 280 -0.89 15.10 -27.40
N SER A 281 -0.47 14.09 -28.12
CA SER A 281 -1.03 13.78 -29.46
C SER A 281 -0.45 12.46 -29.99
N GLY A 282 -1.23 11.72 -30.78
CA GLY A 282 -0.79 10.51 -31.44
C GLY A 282 -1.40 9.23 -30.85
N HIS A 283 -1.00 8.10 -31.39
CA HIS A 283 -1.39 6.79 -30.89
C HIS A 283 -0.53 6.40 -29.69
N SER A 284 -1.15 5.94 -28.63
CA SER A 284 -0.46 5.39 -27.47
C SER A 284 -0.82 3.94 -27.25
N LEU A 285 0.13 3.20 -26.64
CA LEU A 285 -0.02 1.79 -26.34
C LEU A 285 -0.03 1.58 -24.82
N ALA A 286 -1.06 0.88 -24.30
CA ALA A 286 -1.07 0.34 -22.95
C ALA A 286 -1.19 -1.19 -23.03
N VAL A 287 -0.34 -1.91 -22.31
CA VAL A 287 -0.37 -3.38 -22.26
C VAL A 287 -0.41 -3.82 -20.80
N LEU A 288 -1.46 -4.54 -20.41
CA LEU A 288 -1.51 -5.23 -19.14
C LEU A 288 -1.17 -6.70 -19.35
N VAL A 289 -0.09 -7.15 -18.76
CA VAL A 289 0.37 -8.55 -18.80
C VAL A 289 -0.05 -9.23 -17.51
N ALA A 290 -1.04 -10.11 -17.59
CA ALA A 290 -1.64 -10.76 -16.43
C ALA A 290 -0.68 -11.73 -15.72
N ARG A 291 -0.73 -11.77 -14.40
CA ARG A 291 -0.14 -12.81 -13.57
C ARG A 291 -1.12 -13.97 -13.38
N SER A 292 -0.66 -15.06 -12.78
CA SER A 292 -1.53 -16.20 -12.42
C SER A 292 -2.38 -15.95 -11.16
N THR A 293 -2.56 -14.71 -10.71
CA THR A 293 -3.37 -14.39 -9.53
C THR A 293 -4.86 -14.34 -9.87
N PRO A 294 -5.78 -14.59 -8.91
CA PRO A 294 -7.21 -14.55 -9.17
C PRO A 294 -7.67 -13.21 -9.75
N MET A 295 -7.17 -12.10 -9.20
CA MET A 295 -7.49 -10.74 -9.66
C MET A 295 -7.10 -10.51 -11.12
N ASP A 296 -5.85 -10.84 -11.47
CA ASP A 296 -5.35 -10.64 -12.84
C ASP A 296 -6.15 -11.47 -13.85
N GLN A 297 -6.44 -12.73 -13.50
CA GLN A 297 -7.21 -13.63 -14.37
C GLN A 297 -8.66 -13.19 -14.50
N PHE A 298 -9.30 -12.76 -13.39
CA PHE A 298 -10.65 -12.21 -13.42
C PHE A 298 -10.74 -10.99 -14.36
N ILE A 299 -9.82 -10.05 -14.29
CA ILE A 299 -9.81 -8.85 -15.14
C ILE A 299 -9.66 -9.20 -16.62
N VAL A 300 -8.80 -10.16 -16.95
CA VAL A 300 -8.57 -10.57 -18.37
C VAL A 300 -9.73 -11.36 -18.92
N GLU A 301 -10.42 -12.16 -18.10
CA GLU A 301 -11.58 -12.95 -18.50
C GLU A 301 -12.89 -12.15 -18.51
N ASN A 302 -12.96 -11.08 -17.70
CA ASN A 302 -14.14 -10.22 -17.57
C ASN A 302 -13.85 -8.79 -18.03
N THR A 303 -13.52 -8.62 -19.31
CA THR A 303 -13.14 -7.33 -19.89
C THR A 303 -14.21 -6.25 -19.70
N ASP A 304 -15.50 -6.61 -19.73
CA ASP A 304 -16.61 -5.69 -19.48
C ASP A 304 -16.59 -5.13 -18.06
N TYR A 305 -16.14 -5.93 -17.07
CA TYR A 305 -15.97 -5.44 -15.72
C TYR A 305 -14.93 -4.29 -15.68
N PHE A 306 -13.81 -4.46 -16.40
CA PHE A 306 -12.74 -3.47 -16.42
C PHE A 306 -13.12 -2.20 -17.21
N PHE A 307 -13.73 -2.35 -18.41
CA PHE A 307 -13.99 -1.23 -19.30
C PHE A 307 -15.31 -0.51 -19.05
N SER A 308 -16.31 -1.17 -18.45
CA SER A 308 -17.68 -0.64 -18.35
C SER A 308 -18.11 -0.27 -16.94
N ARG A 309 -17.41 -0.76 -15.91
CA ARG A 309 -17.73 -0.42 -14.52
C ARG A 309 -17.04 0.87 -14.08
N SER A 310 -17.66 1.50 -13.10
CA SER A 310 -17.02 2.59 -12.35
C SER A 310 -15.76 2.08 -11.64
N PRO A 311 -14.74 2.92 -11.47
CA PRO A 311 -13.61 2.60 -10.62
C PRO A 311 -14.01 2.35 -9.16
N GLU A 312 -13.03 2.09 -8.32
CA GLU A 312 -13.20 1.80 -6.91
C GLU A 312 -13.72 3.00 -6.13
N HIS A 313 -14.44 2.73 -5.03
CA HIS A 313 -14.87 3.72 -4.06
C HIS A 313 -13.70 4.15 -3.17
N CYS A 314 -13.52 5.45 -3.03
CA CYS A 314 -12.64 5.99 -2.01
C CYS A 314 -13.33 5.94 -0.64
N ARG A 315 -12.69 5.27 0.32
CA ARG A 315 -13.18 5.14 1.70
C ARG A 315 -12.19 5.76 2.67
N ILE A 316 -12.71 6.42 3.70
CA ILE A 316 -11.95 7.00 4.80
C ILE A 316 -12.72 6.81 6.11
N ASN A 317 -11.98 6.69 7.21
CA ASN A 317 -12.51 6.69 8.57
C ASN A 317 -11.78 7.75 9.42
N PRO A 318 -12.17 9.04 9.33
CA PRO A 318 -11.48 10.12 10.03
C PRO A 318 -11.68 10.08 11.56
N ASP A 319 -12.72 9.38 12.02
CA ASP A 319 -13.06 9.24 13.45
C ASP A 319 -12.49 7.95 14.07
N ASN A 320 -11.59 7.24 13.35
CA ASN A 320 -10.79 6.19 13.96
C ASN A 320 -10.10 6.73 15.23
N LEU A 321 -10.29 6.05 16.36
CA LEU A 321 -9.88 6.54 17.67
C LEU A 321 -8.40 6.90 17.77
N LEU A 322 -7.51 6.08 17.19
CA LEU A 322 -6.07 6.33 17.21
C LEU A 322 -5.71 7.57 16.39
N ILE A 323 -6.24 7.67 15.17
CA ILE A 323 -6.03 8.82 14.29
C ILE A 323 -6.58 10.09 14.95
N LEU A 324 -7.81 10.03 15.45
CA LEU A 324 -8.50 11.16 16.04
C LEU A 324 -7.76 11.68 17.29
N LEU A 325 -7.34 10.80 18.21
CA LEU A 325 -6.60 11.15 19.42
C LEU A 325 -5.28 11.90 19.10
N HIS A 326 -4.52 11.42 18.13
CA HIS A 326 -3.28 12.05 17.67
C HIS A 326 -3.53 13.46 17.13
N HIS A 327 -4.60 13.64 16.36
CA HIS A 327 -4.94 14.95 15.80
C HIS A 327 -5.58 15.89 16.83
N ILE A 328 -6.28 15.38 17.84
CA ILE A 328 -6.74 16.19 18.99
C ILE A 328 -5.52 16.74 19.74
N LYS A 329 -4.51 15.93 20.04
CA LYS A 329 -3.23 16.41 20.62
C LYS A 329 -2.62 17.54 19.80
N SER A 330 -2.47 17.32 18.47
CA SER A 330 -1.90 18.33 17.57
C SER A 330 -2.76 19.61 17.52
N ALA A 331 -4.07 19.48 17.50
CA ALA A 331 -5.01 20.61 17.51
C ALA A 331 -4.97 21.42 18.82
N ALA A 332 -4.81 20.73 19.97
CA ALA A 332 -4.66 21.38 21.27
C ALA A 332 -3.33 22.12 21.42
N PHE A 333 -2.26 21.61 20.79
CA PHE A 333 -0.98 22.31 20.72
C PHE A 333 -1.06 23.59 19.90
N GLU A 334 -1.83 23.60 18.82
CA GLU A 334 -2.00 24.75 17.93
C GLU A 334 -2.88 25.85 18.56
N LEU A 335 -4.02 25.45 19.09
CA LEU A 335 -4.98 26.36 19.71
C LEU A 335 -5.67 25.64 20.90
N PRO A 336 -5.90 26.29 22.03
CA PRO A 336 -6.68 25.70 23.13
C PRO A 336 -8.07 25.28 22.66
N PHE A 337 -8.57 24.17 23.15
CA PHE A 337 -9.97 23.78 22.94
C PHE A 337 -10.88 24.52 23.91
N GLU A 338 -12.05 24.93 23.44
CA GLU A 338 -13.09 25.53 24.25
C GLU A 338 -14.18 24.49 24.62
N GLN A 339 -14.81 24.67 25.77
CA GLN A 339 -15.91 23.80 26.16
C GLN A 339 -17.07 23.88 25.16
N GLY A 340 -17.59 22.70 24.73
CA GLY A 340 -18.64 22.61 23.71
C GLY A 340 -18.13 22.73 22.25
N GLU A 341 -16.82 22.87 22.04
CA GLU A 341 -16.24 22.79 20.70
C GLU A 341 -16.39 21.39 20.12
N ARG A 342 -16.47 21.25 18.79
CA ARG A 342 -16.56 19.97 18.09
C ARG A 342 -15.32 19.73 17.25
N PHE A 343 -14.82 18.47 17.31
CA PHE A 343 -13.72 18.01 16.49
C PHE A 343 -13.91 16.51 16.18
N GLY A 344 -14.46 16.20 15.02
CA GLY A 344 -14.90 14.86 14.67
C GLY A 344 -16.33 14.54 15.13
N ALA A 345 -16.74 13.28 14.95
CA ALA A 345 -18.07 12.78 15.32
C ALA A 345 -18.18 12.41 16.81
N GLU A 346 -17.05 12.03 17.41
CA GLU A 346 -16.98 11.55 18.80
C GLU A 346 -17.10 12.69 19.83
N ASN A 347 -17.41 12.33 21.08
CA ASN A 347 -17.50 13.25 22.19
C ASN A 347 -16.10 13.80 22.55
N LEU A 348 -15.76 14.96 22.04
CA LEU A 348 -14.46 15.62 22.24
C LEU A 348 -14.11 15.79 23.73
N GLU A 349 -15.08 16.08 24.60
CA GLU A 349 -14.84 16.33 26.02
C GLU A 349 -14.30 15.09 26.77
N GLU A 350 -14.65 13.88 26.32
CA GLU A 350 -14.09 12.63 26.89
C GLU A 350 -12.60 12.51 26.57
N PHE A 351 -12.22 12.78 25.30
CA PHE A 351 -10.81 12.79 24.91
C PHE A 351 -10.01 13.85 25.65
N LEU A 352 -10.56 15.06 25.79
CA LEU A 352 -9.88 16.15 26.49
C LEU A 352 -9.71 15.81 27.98
N SER A 353 -10.71 15.23 28.62
CA SER A 353 -10.63 14.78 30.02
C SER A 353 -9.60 13.66 30.19
N TYR A 354 -9.57 12.68 29.29
CA TYR A 354 -8.55 11.64 29.30
C TYR A 354 -7.13 12.21 29.15
N LEU A 355 -6.92 13.16 28.23
CA LEU A 355 -5.62 13.82 28.03
C LEU A 355 -5.23 14.70 29.24
N GLU A 356 -6.18 15.28 29.93
CA GLU A 356 -5.96 16.03 31.17
C GLU A 356 -5.51 15.08 32.30
N GLU A 357 -6.17 13.95 32.50
CA GLU A 357 -5.77 12.91 33.46
C GLU A 357 -4.34 12.38 33.19
N LYS A 358 -3.95 12.31 31.92
CA LYS A 358 -2.60 11.91 31.53
C LYS A 358 -1.56 13.05 31.64
N GLY A 359 -1.96 14.25 32.05
CA GLY A 359 -1.05 15.40 32.15
C GLY A 359 -0.59 16.00 30.82
N VAL A 360 -1.25 15.63 29.71
CA VAL A 360 -0.96 16.15 28.38
C VAL A 360 -1.60 17.52 28.19
N LEU A 361 -2.81 17.70 28.73
CA LEU A 361 -3.55 18.95 28.73
C LEU A 361 -3.72 19.48 30.16
N HIS A 362 -3.95 20.77 30.25
CA HIS A 362 -4.33 21.44 31.51
C HIS A 362 -5.53 22.33 31.26
N ARG A 363 -6.59 22.13 32.07
CA ARG A 363 -7.82 22.91 32.00
C ARG A 363 -7.71 24.20 32.83
N VAL A 364 -7.99 25.31 32.18
CA VAL A 364 -8.13 26.63 32.83
C VAL A 364 -9.51 27.18 32.47
N GLU A 365 -10.39 27.29 33.44
CA GLU A 365 -11.79 27.66 33.24
C GLU A 365 -12.50 26.74 32.22
N ASN A 366 -12.88 27.28 31.09
CA ASN A 366 -13.58 26.55 30.00
C ASN A 366 -12.67 26.18 28.83
N ARG A 367 -11.32 26.19 29.04
CA ARG A 367 -10.35 25.92 27.97
C ARG A 367 -9.32 24.88 28.38
N TRP A 368 -8.97 23.99 27.46
CA TRP A 368 -7.90 23.01 27.64
C TRP A 368 -6.67 23.48 26.86
N HIS A 369 -5.59 23.70 27.58
CA HIS A 369 -4.30 24.16 27.08
C HIS A 369 -3.31 22.99 26.99
N TRP A 370 -2.45 23.01 25.98
CA TRP A 370 -1.34 22.07 25.88
C TRP A 370 -0.36 22.29 27.05
N ALA A 371 0.02 21.19 27.72
CA ALA A 371 0.90 21.23 28.92
C ALA A 371 2.14 20.33 28.80
N ALA A 372 2.17 19.38 27.84
CA ALA A 372 3.30 18.49 27.66
C ALA A 372 4.49 19.17 26.96
N GLU A 373 5.71 18.65 27.19
CA GLU A 373 6.93 19.16 26.51
C GLU A 373 7.12 18.61 25.09
N SER A 374 6.38 17.53 24.70
CA SER A 374 6.49 16.90 23.41
C SER A 374 5.90 17.75 22.27
N TYR A 375 6.37 17.51 21.05
CA TYR A 375 5.82 18.12 19.85
C TYR A 375 4.92 17.10 19.15
N PRO A 376 3.60 17.20 19.30
CA PRO A 376 2.69 16.11 18.93
C PRO A 376 2.63 15.82 17.44
N ALA A 377 3.00 16.77 16.57
CA ALA A 377 3.01 16.55 15.14
C ALA A 377 4.14 15.60 14.68
N ASP A 378 5.23 15.50 15.42
CA ASP A 378 6.33 14.55 15.11
C ASP A 378 5.98 13.10 15.46
N GLU A 379 4.97 12.90 16.33
CA GLU A 379 4.48 11.58 16.71
C GLU A 379 3.56 10.96 15.63
N VAL A 380 3.19 11.72 14.58
CA VAL A 380 2.19 11.32 13.60
C VAL A 380 2.77 11.27 12.20
N SER A 381 2.84 10.08 11.62
CA SER A 381 3.01 9.91 10.18
C SER A 381 1.64 9.83 9.50
N LEU A 382 1.43 10.64 8.44
CA LEU A 382 0.16 10.60 7.70
C LEU A 382 0.02 9.37 6.80
N ARG A 383 1.13 8.67 6.50
CA ARG A 383 1.18 7.61 5.49
C ARG A 383 1.55 6.24 6.04
N THR A 384 2.25 6.20 7.16
CA THR A 384 2.78 4.98 7.79
C THR A 384 2.53 5.03 9.29
N VAL A 385 2.52 3.86 9.91
CA VAL A 385 2.36 3.73 11.36
C VAL A 385 3.58 4.26 12.10
N ASN A 386 4.77 4.02 11.54
CA ASN A 386 6.03 4.50 12.08
C ASN A 386 6.63 5.58 11.17
N PRO A 387 6.93 6.79 11.68
CA PRO A 387 7.52 7.87 10.90
C PRO A 387 9.00 7.64 10.56
N GLU A 388 9.67 6.67 11.20
CA GLU A 388 11.10 6.44 11.05
C GLU A 388 11.45 5.70 9.75
N ASN A 389 12.60 6.05 9.16
CA ASN A 389 13.19 5.34 8.04
C ASN A 389 14.51 4.71 8.45
N VAL A 390 14.84 3.59 7.84
CA VAL A 390 16.15 2.94 7.93
C VAL A 390 17.03 3.42 6.79
N VAL A 391 18.19 3.97 7.14
CA VAL A 391 19.19 4.46 6.17
C VAL A 391 20.10 3.31 5.73
N VAL A 392 20.20 3.08 4.41
CA VAL A 392 21.10 2.04 3.85
C VAL A 392 22.47 2.63 3.56
N VAL A 393 23.48 2.10 4.22
CA VAL A 393 24.86 2.59 4.19
C VAL A 393 25.76 1.59 3.47
N ASP A 394 26.30 1.97 2.32
CA ASP A 394 27.30 1.21 1.57
C ASP A 394 28.66 1.33 2.27
N THR A 395 29.19 0.20 2.71
CA THR A 395 30.47 0.06 3.40
C THR A 395 31.53 -0.64 2.56
N THR A 396 31.31 -0.80 1.26
CA THR A 396 32.24 -1.46 0.32
C THR A 396 33.64 -0.87 0.41
N ASP A 397 33.75 0.46 0.52
CA ASP A 397 35.02 1.16 0.74
C ASP A 397 35.22 1.50 2.23
N ALA A 398 36.13 0.86 2.89
CA ALA A 398 36.36 0.97 4.32
C ALA A 398 36.63 2.42 4.83
N GLY A 399 37.01 3.36 3.98
CA GLY A 399 37.25 4.77 4.32
C GLY A 399 36.20 5.76 3.82
N ASN A 400 35.19 5.30 3.06
CA ASN A 400 34.22 6.20 2.41
C ASN A 400 32.82 5.59 2.41
N HIS A 401 32.20 5.54 3.58
CA HIS A 401 30.83 5.09 3.73
C HIS A 401 29.88 6.10 3.11
N ARG A 402 28.90 5.63 2.34
CA ARG A 402 27.92 6.50 1.69
C ARG A 402 26.51 5.98 1.86
N ILE A 403 25.55 6.89 1.99
CA ILE A 403 24.13 6.57 1.98
C ILE A 403 23.72 6.33 0.53
N ILE A 404 23.09 5.18 0.27
CA ILE A 404 22.63 4.79 -1.08
C ILE A 404 21.11 4.75 -1.20
N ALA A 405 20.38 4.59 -0.10
CA ALA A 405 18.93 4.52 -0.09
C ALA A 405 18.35 4.78 1.31
N GLU A 406 17.05 4.99 1.36
CA GLU A 406 16.24 4.98 2.57
C GLU A 406 15.09 3.99 2.40
N VAL A 407 14.79 3.24 3.46
CA VAL A 407 13.70 2.25 3.48
C VAL A 407 12.80 2.58 4.66
N ASP A 408 11.49 2.59 4.46
CA ASP A 408 10.52 2.73 5.54
C ASP A 408 10.73 1.62 6.58
N TRP A 409 10.46 1.94 7.85
CA TRP A 409 10.69 1.04 8.98
C TRP A 409 10.07 -0.34 8.76
N ASP A 410 8.81 -0.38 8.31
CA ASP A 410 8.10 -1.64 8.08
C ASP A 410 8.69 -2.45 6.93
N GLY A 411 9.09 -1.78 5.87
CA GLY A 411 9.76 -2.40 4.73
C GLY A 411 11.17 -2.91 5.04
N ALA A 412 11.86 -2.34 6.03
CA ALA A 412 13.22 -2.73 6.37
C ALA A 412 13.32 -4.20 6.81
N PHE A 413 12.33 -4.70 7.54
CA PHE A 413 12.29 -6.10 8.00
C PHE A 413 12.25 -7.11 6.86
N THR A 414 11.69 -6.76 5.72
CA THR A 414 11.56 -7.65 4.57
C THR A 414 12.57 -7.40 3.46
N THR A 415 13.21 -6.24 3.45
CA THR A 415 14.07 -5.84 2.32
C THR A 415 15.54 -5.68 2.67
N VAL A 416 15.87 -5.26 3.91
CA VAL A 416 17.26 -5.03 4.36
C VAL A 416 17.60 -5.78 5.65
N HIS A 417 16.95 -6.93 5.86
CA HIS A 417 17.31 -7.87 6.95
C HIS A 417 18.72 -8.45 6.73
N ASP A 418 19.33 -8.98 7.77
CA ASP A 418 20.63 -9.64 7.69
C ASP A 418 20.62 -10.73 6.63
N GLY A 419 21.65 -10.75 5.78
CA GLY A 419 21.79 -11.71 4.67
C GLY A 419 20.92 -11.45 3.43
N ALA A 420 20.13 -10.38 3.41
CA ALA A 420 19.38 -10.00 2.21
C ALA A 420 20.30 -9.56 1.07
N ILE A 421 19.85 -9.78 -0.17
CA ILE A 421 20.44 -9.15 -1.35
C ILE A 421 19.56 -7.93 -1.69
N TYR A 422 20.01 -6.77 -1.23
CA TYR A 422 19.35 -5.50 -1.51
C TYR A 422 19.80 -4.95 -2.87
N MET A 423 18.89 -4.41 -3.64
CA MET A 423 19.19 -3.91 -4.99
C MET A 423 18.84 -2.43 -5.09
N VAL A 424 19.74 -1.64 -5.68
CA VAL A 424 19.55 -0.22 -6.03
C VAL A 424 20.11 0.01 -7.42
N GLU A 425 19.32 0.52 -8.37
CA GLU A 425 19.69 0.73 -9.76
C GLU A 425 20.30 -0.51 -10.43
N SER A 426 19.77 -1.68 -10.09
CA SER A 426 20.27 -3.00 -10.52
C SER A 426 21.62 -3.41 -9.93
N GLN A 427 22.30 -2.56 -9.13
CA GLN A 427 23.47 -2.93 -8.37
C GLN A 427 23.04 -3.74 -7.15
N GLN A 428 23.70 -4.86 -6.92
CA GLN A 428 23.42 -5.76 -5.81
C GLN A 428 24.33 -5.44 -4.62
N TYR A 429 23.72 -5.53 -3.44
CA TYR A 429 24.38 -5.33 -2.16
C TYR A 429 23.97 -6.44 -1.20
N HIS A 430 24.92 -7.07 -0.56
CA HIS A 430 24.65 -7.97 0.56
C HIS A 430 24.48 -7.15 1.85
N VAL A 431 23.43 -7.43 2.59
CA VAL A 431 23.18 -6.79 3.89
C VAL A 431 23.95 -7.56 4.97
N ASP A 432 24.94 -6.90 5.54
CA ASP A 432 25.76 -7.47 6.61
C ASP A 432 25.07 -7.41 7.96
N LYS A 433 24.39 -6.28 8.21
CA LYS A 433 23.67 -6.05 9.47
C LYS A 433 22.57 -5.01 9.31
N LEU A 434 21.39 -5.32 9.85
CA LEU A 434 20.32 -4.38 10.15
C LEU A 434 20.41 -3.95 11.63
N ASP A 435 20.78 -2.69 11.87
CA ASP A 435 20.87 -2.10 13.20
C ASP A 435 19.61 -1.27 13.47
N LEU A 436 18.64 -1.90 14.13
CA LEU A 436 17.35 -1.29 14.45
C LEU A 436 17.45 -0.16 15.49
N GLU A 437 18.45 -0.22 16.39
CA GLU A 437 18.63 0.84 17.40
C GLU A 437 19.12 2.16 16.78
N ARG A 438 19.88 2.06 15.68
CA ARG A 438 20.44 3.22 14.97
C ARG A 438 19.70 3.56 13.69
N ASN A 439 18.66 2.81 13.34
CA ASN A 439 17.93 2.92 12.07
C ASN A 439 18.87 2.86 10.85
N LYS A 440 19.80 1.88 10.82
CA LYS A 440 20.78 1.72 9.74
C LYS A 440 20.91 0.29 9.28
N ALA A 441 20.99 0.10 7.97
CA ALA A 441 21.40 -1.16 7.36
C ALA A 441 22.79 -0.98 6.70
N PHE A 442 23.75 -1.80 7.08
CA PHE A 442 25.10 -1.80 6.52
C PHE A 442 25.19 -2.84 5.42
N VAL A 443 25.67 -2.40 4.26
CA VAL A 443 25.70 -3.24 3.06
C VAL A 443 27.03 -3.12 2.32
N HIS A 444 27.42 -4.18 1.58
CA HIS A 444 28.53 -4.12 0.66
C HIS A 444 28.14 -4.66 -0.72
N LYS A 445 28.82 -4.18 -1.78
CA LYS A 445 28.56 -4.61 -3.15
C LYS A 445 28.91 -6.09 -3.36
N VAL A 446 28.03 -6.77 -4.08
CA VAL A 446 28.23 -8.16 -4.49
C VAL A 446 27.76 -8.37 -5.93
N ASP A 447 28.21 -9.45 -6.53
CA ASP A 447 27.67 -9.98 -7.79
C ASP A 447 27.09 -11.38 -7.50
N SER A 448 25.78 -11.44 -7.33
CA SER A 448 25.04 -12.65 -6.96
C SER A 448 24.19 -13.11 -8.14
N ASP A 449 24.05 -14.42 -8.32
CA ASP A 449 23.14 -15.02 -9.32
C ASP A 449 21.71 -15.20 -8.80
N TYR A 450 21.43 -14.79 -7.56
CA TYR A 450 20.12 -14.83 -6.91
C TYR A 450 19.76 -13.49 -6.23
N TYR A 451 18.50 -13.30 -5.99
CA TYR A 451 17.96 -12.29 -5.07
C TYR A 451 17.26 -12.97 -3.88
N THR A 452 16.94 -12.22 -2.85
CA THR A 452 16.27 -12.74 -1.66
C THR A 452 14.84 -12.26 -1.55
N ASP A 453 13.96 -13.14 -1.02
CA ASP A 453 12.55 -12.88 -0.77
C ASP A 453 12.21 -13.32 0.66
N ALA A 454 11.77 -12.38 1.50
CA ALA A 454 11.53 -12.61 2.91
C ALA A 454 10.30 -13.49 3.14
N MET A 455 10.39 -14.35 4.16
CA MET A 455 9.27 -15.18 4.62
C MET A 455 8.70 -14.57 5.91
N THR A 456 7.46 -14.13 5.85
CA THR A 456 6.74 -13.52 6.96
C THR A 456 5.64 -14.43 7.45
N TYR A 457 5.54 -14.61 8.76
CA TYR A 457 4.41 -15.23 9.41
C TYR A 457 3.51 -14.20 10.04
N THR A 458 2.22 -14.41 9.89
CA THR A 458 1.18 -13.56 10.46
C THR A 458 0.34 -14.40 11.43
N ASN A 459 0.08 -13.84 12.59
CA ASN A 459 -0.79 -14.38 13.61
C ASN A 459 -1.84 -13.35 14.00
N VAL A 460 -3.05 -13.81 14.29
CA VAL A 460 -4.17 -12.93 14.66
C VAL A 460 -4.77 -13.44 15.96
N ARG A 461 -4.92 -12.52 16.93
CA ARG A 461 -5.61 -12.75 18.20
C ARG A 461 -6.83 -11.85 18.28
N VAL A 462 -7.99 -12.43 18.57
CA VAL A 462 -9.22 -11.65 18.81
C VAL A 462 -9.11 -10.91 20.14
N LEU A 463 -9.40 -9.62 20.12
CA LEU A 463 -9.43 -8.76 21.31
C LEU A 463 -10.87 -8.49 21.74
N ASP A 464 -11.75 -8.15 20.79
CA ASP A 464 -13.16 -7.85 21.04
C ASP A 464 -14.00 -8.21 19.80
N ASP A 465 -15.22 -8.68 20.01
CA ASP A 465 -16.20 -8.97 18.98
C ASP A 465 -17.31 -7.91 19.00
N PHE A 466 -17.47 -7.19 17.91
CA PHE A 466 -18.50 -6.14 17.78
C PHE A 466 -19.83 -6.74 17.34
N ASP A 467 -19.82 -7.62 16.34
CA ASP A 467 -20.99 -8.27 15.79
C ASP A 467 -20.76 -9.76 15.58
N VAL A 468 -21.78 -10.56 15.88
CA VAL A 468 -21.78 -12.02 15.77
C VAL A 468 -23.03 -12.50 15.08
N LYS A 469 -22.91 -13.36 14.08
CA LYS A 469 -24.04 -14.07 13.47
C LYS A 469 -23.74 -15.53 13.22
N LYS A 470 -24.79 -16.35 13.09
CA LYS A 470 -24.70 -17.76 12.68
C LYS A 470 -25.09 -17.87 11.21
N SER A 471 -24.30 -18.57 10.43
CA SER A 471 -24.55 -18.84 9.02
C SER A 471 -24.04 -20.23 8.68
N GLY A 472 -24.86 -21.08 8.05
CA GLY A 472 -24.47 -22.44 7.65
C GLY A 472 -23.91 -23.33 8.79
N GLY A 473 -24.32 -23.04 10.05
CA GLY A 473 -23.85 -23.77 11.24
C GLY A 473 -22.42 -23.40 11.63
N ILE A 474 -21.87 -22.32 11.13
CA ILE A 474 -20.61 -21.68 11.56
C ILE A 474 -20.90 -20.36 12.28
N ILE A 475 -19.93 -19.87 13.03
CA ILE A 475 -19.99 -18.56 13.68
C ILE A 475 -19.22 -17.58 12.82
N VAL A 476 -19.88 -16.48 12.46
CA VAL A 476 -19.32 -15.38 11.66
C VAL A 476 -19.29 -14.15 12.53
N GLU A 477 -18.16 -13.49 12.58
CA GLU A 477 -17.90 -12.41 13.52
C GLU A 477 -17.12 -11.26 12.83
N HIS A 478 -17.22 -10.11 13.45
CA HIS A 478 -16.49 -8.90 13.10
C HIS A 478 -16.09 -8.20 14.40
N GLY A 479 -14.86 -7.66 14.46
CA GLY A 479 -14.39 -7.01 15.67
C GLY A 479 -12.94 -6.56 15.62
N GLU A 480 -12.37 -6.27 16.79
CA GLU A 480 -11.00 -5.85 16.94
C GLU A 480 -10.06 -7.04 17.13
N VAL A 481 -8.91 -6.99 16.46
CA VAL A 481 -7.89 -8.01 16.54
C VAL A 481 -6.50 -7.42 16.72
N GLN A 482 -5.62 -8.18 17.38
CA GLN A 482 -4.19 -7.96 17.38
C GLN A 482 -3.55 -8.84 16.31
N VAL A 483 -2.88 -8.21 15.36
CA VAL A 483 -2.10 -8.87 14.31
C VAL A 483 -0.63 -8.82 14.70
N VAL A 484 0.02 -9.97 14.73
CA VAL A 484 1.46 -10.11 15.01
C VAL A 484 2.14 -10.64 13.75
N ARG A 485 3.15 -9.93 13.25
CA ARG A 485 3.95 -10.34 12.08
C ARG A 485 5.40 -10.55 12.49
N LYS A 486 6.01 -11.63 12.00
CA LYS A 486 7.42 -11.96 12.20
C LYS A 486 8.05 -12.41 10.89
N VAL A 487 9.18 -11.79 10.54
CA VAL A 487 10.05 -12.30 9.47
C VAL A 487 10.95 -13.37 10.07
N VAL A 488 10.90 -14.58 9.54
CA VAL A 488 11.56 -15.78 10.11
C VAL A 488 12.69 -16.30 9.24
N GLY A 489 12.82 -15.80 8.03
CA GLY A 489 13.83 -16.21 7.09
C GLY A 489 13.59 -15.64 5.70
N TYR A 490 14.34 -16.12 4.74
CA TYR A 490 14.20 -15.72 3.34
C TYR A 490 14.53 -16.86 2.39
N LYS A 491 13.93 -16.80 1.20
CA LYS A 491 14.22 -17.66 0.05
C LYS A 491 15.31 -17.02 -0.81
N LYS A 492 16.20 -17.81 -1.38
CA LYS A 492 17.16 -17.40 -2.41
C LYS A 492 16.60 -17.78 -3.78
N ILE A 493 16.24 -16.80 -4.57
CA ILE A 493 15.58 -16.99 -5.86
C ILE A 493 16.54 -16.64 -6.98
N LYS A 494 16.84 -17.61 -7.84
CA LYS A 494 17.76 -17.44 -8.96
C LYS A 494 17.20 -16.49 -10.02
N PHE A 495 18.03 -15.58 -10.53
CA PHE A 495 17.62 -14.72 -11.63
C PHE A 495 17.29 -15.55 -12.87
N TYR A 496 16.39 -15.06 -13.70
CA TYR A 496 15.89 -15.61 -14.96
C TYR A 496 15.10 -16.91 -14.85
N THR A 497 15.51 -17.86 -14.03
CA THR A 497 14.81 -19.15 -13.87
C THR A 497 13.74 -19.12 -12.78
N SER A 498 13.86 -18.17 -11.82
CA SER A 498 12.99 -18.07 -10.62
C SER A 498 13.00 -19.35 -9.74
N GLU A 499 14.05 -20.16 -9.85
CA GLU A 499 14.23 -21.33 -9.00
C GLU A 499 14.65 -20.92 -7.60
N ASN A 500 14.04 -21.58 -6.60
CA ASN A 500 14.50 -21.46 -5.22
C ASN A 500 15.74 -22.33 -5.01
N VAL A 501 16.89 -21.69 -4.81
CA VAL A 501 18.19 -22.36 -4.65
C VAL A 501 18.62 -22.50 -3.16
N GLY A 502 17.80 -22.02 -2.23
CA GLY A 502 18.07 -22.17 -0.80
C GLY A 502 17.28 -21.22 0.08
N TYR A 503 17.49 -21.36 1.37
CA TYR A 503 16.87 -20.54 2.41
C TYR A 503 17.93 -19.97 3.32
N GLY A 504 17.60 -18.86 3.99
CA GLY A 504 18.37 -18.30 5.09
C GLY A 504 17.45 -18.00 6.27
N GLU A 505 18.02 -18.05 7.48
CA GLU A 505 17.31 -17.73 8.71
C GLU A 505 17.53 -16.27 9.08
N VAL A 506 16.54 -15.66 9.72
CA VAL A 506 16.58 -14.28 10.22
C VAL A 506 15.97 -14.26 11.60
N ASP A 507 16.64 -13.58 12.53
CA ASP A 507 16.10 -13.34 13.88
C ASP A 507 15.77 -11.85 14.03
N LEU A 508 14.52 -11.50 13.80
CA LEU A 508 14.00 -10.14 13.91
C LEU A 508 12.86 -10.09 14.93
N PRO A 509 12.66 -8.94 15.60
CA PRO A 509 11.57 -8.77 16.53
C PRO A 509 10.21 -8.87 15.84
N GLU A 510 9.21 -9.25 16.60
CA GLU A 510 7.82 -9.26 16.17
C GLU A 510 7.28 -7.83 16.06
N ARG A 511 6.38 -7.65 15.11
CA ARG A 511 5.63 -6.40 14.95
C ARG A 511 4.18 -6.65 15.26
N GLN A 512 3.58 -5.78 16.04
CA GLN A 512 2.19 -5.89 16.47
C GLN A 512 1.38 -4.72 15.92
N MET A 513 0.16 -5.00 15.52
CA MET A 513 -0.80 -4.02 15.00
C MET A 513 -2.20 -4.37 15.53
N HIS A 514 -2.91 -3.41 16.05
CA HIS A 514 -4.33 -3.52 16.35
C HIS A 514 -5.13 -3.03 15.15
N THR A 515 -6.12 -3.82 14.72
CA THR A 515 -6.94 -3.49 13.55
C THR A 515 -8.31 -4.17 13.65
N THR A 516 -9.18 -3.90 12.69
CA THR A 516 -10.48 -4.59 12.57
C THR A 516 -10.37 -5.76 11.63
N SER A 517 -11.12 -6.83 11.92
CA SER A 517 -11.16 -8.05 11.12
C SER A 517 -12.58 -8.58 10.99
N TYR A 518 -12.86 -9.17 9.85
CA TYR A 518 -13.93 -10.13 9.66
C TYR A 518 -13.35 -11.53 9.76
N TRP A 519 -14.04 -12.45 10.45
CA TRP A 519 -13.64 -13.84 10.51
C TRP A 519 -14.83 -14.79 10.63
N PHE A 520 -14.58 -16.04 10.32
CA PHE A 520 -15.50 -17.11 10.62
C PHE A 520 -14.77 -18.34 11.14
N THR A 521 -15.41 -19.02 12.10
CA THR A 521 -14.89 -20.21 12.78
C THR A 521 -15.67 -21.43 12.33
N VAL A 522 -14.95 -22.45 11.90
CA VAL A 522 -15.53 -23.74 11.50
C VAL A 522 -15.22 -24.79 12.58
N PRO A 523 -16.22 -25.30 13.29
CA PRO A 523 -15.99 -26.31 14.32
C PRO A 523 -15.32 -27.59 13.79
N TRP A 524 -14.32 -28.11 14.53
CA TRP A 524 -13.61 -29.32 14.14
C TRP A 524 -14.51 -30.55 14.02
N ASP A 525 -15.52 -30.71 14.87
CA ASP A 525 -16.48 -31.77 14.81
C ASP A 525 -17.18 -31.86 13.45
N LYS A 526 -17.47 -30.70 12.84
CA LYS A 526 -18.00 -30.61 11.47
C LYS A 526 -16.95 -30.96 10.43
N LEU A 527 -15.75 -30.39 10.53
CA LEU A 527 -14.67 -30.61 9.56
C LEU A 527 -14.24 -32.09 9.52
N LEU A 528 -14.26 -32.77 10.65
CA LEU A 528 -13.95 -34.19 10.74
C LEU A 528 -15.01 -35.13 10.10
N THR A 529 -16.20 -34.61 9.77
CA THR A 529 -17.19 -35.34 8.96
C THR A 529 -16.78 -35.45 7.50
N LEU A 530 -15.88 -34.59 7.04
CA LEU A 530 -15.29 -34.65 5.71
C LEU A 530 -14.29 -35.80 5.62
N ASN A 531 -14.28 -36.49 4.50
CA ASN A 531 -13.38 -37.63 4.28
C ASN A 531 -11.96 -37.18 3.87
N PHE A 532 -11.37 -36.26 4.67
CA PHE A 532 -10.02 -35.73 4.49
C PHE A 532 -9.20 -35.93 5.74
N ARG A 533 -7.88 -36.10 5.56
CA ARG A 533 -6.94 -36.00 6.66
C ARG A 533 -6.87 -34.56 7.20
N ARG A 534 -6.48 -34.41 8.44
CA ARG A 534 -6.33 -33.11 9.09
C ARG A 534 -5.50 -32.11 8.30
N GLU A 535 -4.35 -32.55 7.79
CA GLU A 535 -3.46 -31.76 6.96
C GLU A 535 -4.16 -31.25 5.68
N GLU A 536 -4.97 -32.09 5.07
CA GLU A 536 -5.74 -31.80 3.87
C GLU A 536 -6.86 -30.77 4.16
N ILE A 537 -7.48 -30.86 5.34
CA ILE A 537 -8.44 -29.84 5.81
C ILE A 537 -7.76 -28.48 5.97
N ILE A 538 -6.54 -28.46 6.54
CA ILE A 538 -5.75 -27.22 6.67
C ILE A 538 -5.36 -26.68 5.29
N ASP A 539 -4.94 -27.54 4.35
CA ASP A 539 -4.71 -27.15 2.95
C ASP A 539 -5.95 -26.45 2.36
N GLY A 540 -7.14 -27.04 2.60
CA GLY A 540 -8.41 -26.49 2.16
C GLY A 540 -8.73 -25.11 2.77
N LEU A 541 -8.52 -24.94 4.06
CA LEU A 541 -8.71 -23.65 4.75
C LEU A 541 -7.72 -22.60 4.26
N MET A 542 -6.45 -22.95 4.03
CA MET A 542 -5.45 -22.06 3.45
C MET A 542 -5.86 -21.63 2.04
N GLY A 543 -6.30 -22.58 1.21
CA GLY A 543 -6.78 -22.31 -0.13
C GLY A 543 -8.03 -21.43 -0.14
N LEU A 544 -8.97 -21.70 0.76
CA LEU A 544 -10.18 -20.89 0.93
C LEU A 544 -9.85 -19.46 1.37
N SER A 545 -8.98 -19.32 2.38
CA SER A 545 -8.49 -18.01 2.83
C SER A 545 -7.84 -17.21 1.71
N TYR A 546 -7.04 -17.85 0.84
CA TYR A 546 -6.44 -17.22 -0.33
C TYR A 546 -7.51 -16.72 -1.32
N SER A 547 -8.48 -17.55 -1.65
CA SER A 547 -9.58 -17.21 -2.56
C SER A 547 -10.40 -16.04 -2.02
N LEU A 548 -10.81 -16.12 -0.75
CA LEU A 548 -11.63 -15.12 -0.09
C LEU A 548 -10.94 -13.76 -0.03
N HIS A 549 -9.63 -13.71 0.26
CA HIS A 549 -8.86 -12.46 0.28
C HIS A 549 -8.87 -11.76 -1.09
N ASN A 550 -8.63 -12.49 -2.17
CA ASN A 550 -8.65 -11.93 -3.52
C ASN A 550 -10.06 -11.47 -3.93
N LEU A 551 -11.08 -12.26 -3.59
CA LEU A 551 -12.48 -11.94 -3.91
C LEU A 551 -13.04 -10.82 -3.03
N ALA A 552 -12.59 -10.69 -1.79
CA ALA A 552 -12.93 -9.57 -0.92
C ALA A 552 -12.52 -8.24 -1.54
N ALA A 553 -11.30 -8.17 -2.11
CA ALA A 553 -10.85 -6.97 -2.80
C ALA A 553 -11.73 -6.62 -4.03
N ILE A 554 -12.16 -7.63 -4.80
CA ILE A 554 -13.10 -7.42 -5.93
C ILE A 554 -14.48 -7.00 -5.45
N LEU A 555 -15.01 -7.68 -4.43
CA LEU A 555 -16.36 -7.46 -3.88
C LEU A 555 -16.49 -6.05 -3.28
N LEU A 556 -15.48 -5.62 -2.54
CA LEU A 556 -15.45 -4.29 -1.90
C LEU A 556 -14.94 -3.19 -2.82
N MET A 557 -14.50 -3.52 -4.03
CA MET A 557 -13.81 -2.59 -4.93
C MET A 557 -12.67 -1.86 -4.19
N ALA A 558 -11.84 -2.63 -3.48
CA ALA A 558 -10.71 -2.16 -2.67
C ALA A 558 -9.37 -2.57 -3.29
N ASP A 559 -8.30 -1.88 -2.93
CA ASP A 559 -6.95 -2.35 -3.26
C ASP A 559 -6.65 -3.61 -2.43
N ILE A 560 -6.13 -4.66 -3.06
CA ILE A 560 -5.81 -5.92 -2.37
C ILE A 560 -4.80 -5.72 -1.22
N ARG A 561 -4.00 -4.66 -1.28
CA ARG A 561 -3.03 -4.29 -0.24
C ARG A 561 -3.66 -3.65 0.99
N ASP A 562 -4.91 -3.21 0.89
CA ASP A 562 -5.66 -2.65 2.01
C ASP A 562 -6.24 -3.75 2.91
N LEU A 563 -6.19 -5.01 2.46
CA LEU A 563 -6.62 -6.20 3.18
C LEU A 563 -5.47 -7.19 3.31
N ASP A 564 -5.49 -8.00 4.38
CA ASP A 564 -4.63 -9.17 4.51
C ASP A 564 -5.39 -10.31 5.18
N ARG A 565 -4.80 -11.48 5.27
CA ARG A 565 -5.46 -12.71 5.71
C ARG A 565 -4.60 -13.56 6.63
N CYS A 566 -5.24 -14.32 7.48
CA CYS A 566 -4.60 -15.32 8.31
C CYS A 566 -5.56 -16.50 8.55
N ILE A 567 -5.00 -17.67 8.80
CA ILE A 567 -5.74 -18.77 9.43
C ILE A 567 -5.09 -19.12 10.76
N GLY A 568 -5.90 -19.41 11.76
CA GLY A 568 -5.43 -19.71 13.09
C GLY A 568 -6.60 -20.10 14.00
N ASP A 569 -6.50 -19.77 15.26
CA ASP A 569 -7.61 -19.76 16.19
C ASP A 569 -7.80 -18.37 16.80
N LYS A 570 -8.86 -18.18 17.57
CA LYS A 570 -9.16 -16.90 18.24
C LYS A 570 -8.15 -16.53 19.32
N SER A 571 -7.37 -17.47 19.85
CA SER A 571 -6.37 -17.26 20.90
C SER A 571 -4.99 -16.88 20.37
N GLY A 572 -4.81 -16.92 19.06
CA GLY A 572 -3.55 -16.58 18.42
C GLY A 572 -2.62 -17.77 18.20
N GLN A 573 -3.14 -18.98 18.07
CA GLN A 573 -2.34 -20.14 17.65
C GLN A 573 -2.29 -20.22 16.11
N TRP A 574 -1.17 -20.66 15.55
CA TRP A 574 -0.92 -20.62 14.11
C TRP A 574 -0.97 -22.00 13.49
N TYR A 575 -1.31 -22.02 12.21
CA TYR A 575 -1.01 -23.13 11.33
C TYR A 575 0.17 -22.78 10.43
N VAL A 576 1.33 -23.34 10.70
CA VAL A 576 2.53 -23.10 9.90
C VAL A 576 2.90 -24.35 9.14
N ARG A 577 3.12 -24.22 7.84
CA ARG A 577 3.74 -25.21 7.01
C ARG A 577 5.24 -24.93 6.91
N HIS A 578 6.07 -25.69 7.63
CA HIS A 578 7.51 -25.70 7.42
C HIS A 578 7.90 -26.76 6.41
N GLY A 579 8.56 -26.37 5.31
CA GLY A 579 9.37 -27.17 4.41
C GLY A 579 9.04 -28.65 4.30
N LYS A 580 10.03 -29.55 4.31
CA LYS A 580 9.83 -31.03 4.28
C LYS A 580 9.25 -31.62 5.56
N ASP A 581 9.35 -30.92 6.68
CA ASP A 581 8.70 -31.31 7.94
C ASP A 581 7.33 -30.64 8.05
N ARG A 582 6.30 -31.41 7.74
CA ARG A 582 4.88 -31.01 7.83
C ARG A 582 4.40 -30.95 9.29
N ARG A 583 5.08 -30.23 10.16
CA ARG A 583 4.65 -30.08 11.55
C ARG A 583 3.80 -28.82 11.67
N VAL A 584 2.63 -28.98 12.22
CA VAL A 584 1.83 -27.86 12.72
C VAL A 584 2.53 -27.37 13.97
N ILE A 585 3.08 -26.16 13.94
CA ILE A 585 3.70 -25.53 15.11
C ILE A 585 2.60 -24.75 15.83
N THR A 586 2.21 -25.25 17.00
CA THR A 586 1.35 -24.56 17.94
C THR A 586 2.21 -24.13 19.12
N SER A 587 2.75 -22.93 19.11
CA SER A 587 3.33 -22.35 20.32
C SER A 587 3.29 -20.83 20.22
N ALA A 588 3.02 -20.20 21.35
CA ALA A 588 3.16 -18.77 21.48
C ALA A 588 4.62 -18.37 21.20
N PRO A 589 4.87 -17.17 20.64
CA PRO A 589 6.21 -16.67 20.40
C PRO A 589 7.02 -16.65 21.71
N GLY A 590 8.12 -17.39 21.74
CA GLY A 590 9.04 -17.44 22.89
C GLY A 590 9.34 -18.81 23.47
N GLU A 591 8.54 -19.85 23.19
CA GLU A 591 8.82 -21.22 23.66
C GLU A 591 9.16 -22.14 22.49
N ILE A 592 10.43 -22.24 22.16
CA ILE A 592 10.98 -23.39 21.42
C ILE A 592 11.06 -24.53 22.40
N ALA A 593 10.00 -25.31 22.52
CA ALA A 593 10.04 -26.53 23.28
C ALA A 593 10.82 -27.59 22.51
N GLY A 594 12.08 -27.77 22.86
CA GLY A 594 12.84 -28.99 22.59
C GLY A 594 12.22 -30.13 23.37
N GLY A 595 11.22 -30.80 22.85
CA GLY A 595 10.60 -31.97 23.44
C GLY A 595 9.66 -32.61 22.44
N SER A 596 9.80 -33.92 22.25
CA SER A 596 8.90 -34.78 21.49
C SER A 596 7.54 -34.90 22.21
N GLY A 597 6.79 -33.83 22.26
CA GLY A 597 5.40 -33.81 22.70
C GLY A 597 4.48 -33.86 21.49
N GLU A 598 3.59 -34.86 21.44
CA GLU A 598 2.44 -34.84 20.55
C GLU A 598 1.67 -33.54 20.82
N VAL A 599 1.65 -32.65 19.83
CA VAL A 599 0.87 -31.43 19.91
C VAL A 599 -0.59 -31.80 19.83
N MET A 600 -1.33 -31.61 20.91
CA MET A 600 -2.78 -31.77 20.94
C MET A 600 -3.44 -30.67 20.09
N VAL A 601 -3.59 -30.93 18.80
CA VAL A 601 -4.28 -30.06 17.82
C VAL A 601 -5.80 -30.04 18.04
N ASP A 602 -6.30 -30.72 19.07
CA ASP A 602 -7.74 -30.99 19.31
C ASP A 602 -8.43 -29.91 20.16
N ALA A 603 -7.73 -28.84 20.58
CA ALA A 603 -8.24 -27.94 21.58
C ALA A 603 -8.93 -26.69 21.04
N TYR A 604 -8.91 -26.42 19.72
CA TYR A 604 -9.45 -25.19 19.15
C TYR A 604 -10.00 -25.34 17.74
N ASP A 605 -10.99 -24.54 17.41
CA ASP A 605 -11.64 -24.52 16.10
C ASP A 605 -10.92 -23.59 15.12
N PRO A 606 -10.61 -24.06 13.89
CA PRO A 606 -9.94 -23.22 12.90
C PRO A 606 -10.80 -22.03 12.48
N THR A 607 -10.14 -20.92 12.40
CA THR A 607 -10.73 -19.61 12.08
C THR A 607 -10.01 -19.00 10.89
N VAL A 608 -10.78 -18.52 9.92
CA VAL A 608 -10.28 -17.77 8.75
C VAL A 608 -10.51 -16.29 9.02
N PHE A 609 -9.44 -15.51 9.03
CA PHE A 609 -9.45 -14.07 9.20
C PHE A 609 -9.17 -13.33 7.90
N ILE A 610 -9.93 -12.27 7.62
CA ILE A 610 -9.59 -11.23 6.65
C ILE A 610 -9.67 -9.90 7.40
N PHE A 611 -8.56 -9.18 7.46
CA PHE A 611 -8.42 -8.00 8.29
C PHE A 611 -7.91 -6.81 7.49
N ASP A 612 -8.23 -5.61 7.97
CA ASP A 612 -7.76 -4.36 7.42
C ASP A 612 -6.24 -4.26 7.65
N ALA A 613 -5.47 -4.01 6.59
CA ALA A 613 -4.00 -3.98 6.65
C ALA A 613 -3.44 -2.72 7.35
N TYR A 614 -4.29 -1.95 8.00
CA TYR A 614 -3.97 -0.69 8.66
C TYR A 614 -4.37 -0.69 10.14
N PRO A 615 -3.59 -0.03 11.01
CA PRO A 615 -3.94 0.12 12.42
C PRO A 615 -5.29 0.80 12.60
N GLY A 616 -6.10 0.26 13.52
CA GLY A 616 -7.43 0.74 13.82
C GLY A 616 -8.50 0.45 12.77
N GLY A 617 -8.11 -0.13 11.62
CA GLY A 617 -9.02 -0.45 10.53
C GLY A 617 -9.56 0.77 9.77
N VAL A 618 -10.10 0.51 8.58
CA VAL A 618 -10.73 1.53 7.71
C VAL A 618 -12.17 1.16 7.33
N GLY A 619 -12.73 0.10 7.93
CA GLY A 619 -14.11 -0.32 7.80
C GLY A 619 -14.40 -1.33 6.68
N PHE A 620 -13.41 -2.03 6.16
CA PHE A 620 -13.63 -3.11 5.20
C PHE A 620 -14.19 -4.37 5.85
N SER A 621 -13.74 -4.68 7.05
CA SER A 621 -14.12 -5.88 7.79
C SER A 621 -15.62 -5.92 8.14
N GLU A 622 -16.25 -4.80 8.50
CA GLU A 622 -17.69 -4.68 8.73
C GLU A 622 -18.49 -5.05 7.47
N LEU A 623 -18.07 -4.52 6.32
CA LEU A 623 -18.72 -4.81 5.04
C LEU A 623 -18.57 -6.28 4.61
N LEU A 624 -17.44 -6.91 4.90
CA LEU A 624 -17.23 -8.33 4.66
C LEU A 624 -18.14 -9.18 5.54
N PHE A 625 -18.31 -8.76 6.80
CA PHE A 625 -19.27 -9.40 7.70
C PHE A 625 -20.69 -9.34 7.12
N GLU A 626 -21.16 -8.17 6.67
CA GLU A 626 -22.46 -8.02 6.05
C GLU A 626 -22.62 -8.89 4.80
N GLN A 627 -21.60 -8.91 3.93
CA GLN A 627 -21.60 -9.59 2.63
C GLN A 627 -21.02 -11.02 2.67
N HIS A 628 -20.96 -11.63 3.85
CA HIS A 628 -20.38 -12.97 4.06
C HIS A 628 -20.88 -14.02 3.07
N ALA A 629 -22.20 -14.14 2.89
CA ALA A 629 -22.81 -15.13 1.99
C ALA A 629 -22.37 -14.91 0.53
N THR A 630 -22.40 -13.67 0.06
CA THR A 630 -21.96 -13.31 -1.30
C THR A 630 -20.49 -13.65 -1.52
N LEU A 631 -19.65 -13.39 -0.51
CA LEU A 631 -18.22 -13.70 -0.57
C LEU A 631 -17.95 -15.23 -0.69
N LEU A 632 -18.66 -16.03 0.09
CA LEU A 632 -18.58 -17.50 0.01
C LEU A 632 -19.09 -18.05 -1.33
N ASP A 633 -20.17 -17.50 -1.86
CA ASP A 633 -20.73 -17.90 -3.16
C ASP A 633 -19.74 -17.63 -4.30
N LEU A 634 -19.10 -16.45 -4.28
CA LEU A 634 -18.07 -16.10 -5.24
C LEU A 634 -16.86 -17.04 -5.15
N ALA A 635 -16.42 -17.40 -3.94
CA ALA A 635 -15.32 -18.34 -3.72
C ALA A 635 -15.70 -19.74 -4.25
N GLY A 636 -16.91 -20.20 -3.96
CA GLY A 636 -17.42 -21.47 -4.48
C GLY A 636 -17.50 -21.49 -6.01
N GLY A 637 -17.96 -20.39 -6.61
CA GLY A 637 -17.99 -20.21 -8.07
C GLY A 637 -16.59 -20.31 -8.68
N LEU A 638 -15.62 -19.57 -8.14
CA LEU A 638 -14.24 -19.56 -8.61
C LEU A 638 -13.57 -20.94 -8.51
N ILE A 639 -13.68 -21.60 -7.36
CA ILE A 639 -13.02 -22.88 -7.10
C ILE A 639 -13.61 -23.98 -8.00
N ARG A 640 -14.94 -24.04 -8.16
CA ARG A 640 -15.62 -25.05 -8.99
C ARG A 640 -15.41 -24.84 -10.48
N SER A 641 -15.41 -23.59 -10.96
CA SER A 641 -15.26 -23.30 -12.39
C SER A 641 -13.81 -23.38 -12.89
N CYS A 642 -12.83 -23.36 -12.00
CA CYS A 642 -11.42 -23.42 -12.39
C CYS A 642 -11.09 -24.78 -13.05
N PRO A 643 -10.47 -24.80 -14.25
CA PRO A 643 -10.19 -26.04 -14.97
C PRO A 643 -9.02 -26.87 -14.42
N CYS A 644 -8.29 -26.34 -13.43
CA CYS A 644 -7.17 -27.06 -12.83
C CYS A 644 -7.65 -28.29 -12.01
N GLU A 645 -6.84 -29.33 -11.92
CA GLU A 645 -7.19 -30.58 -11.24
C GLU A 645 -7.03 -30.46 -9.71
N HIS A 646 -5.87 -30.05 -9.24
CA HIS A 646 -5.51 -30.07 -7.80
C HIS A 646 -5.44 -28.69 -7.13
N GLY A 647 -5.74 -27.61 -7.84
CA GLY A 647 -5.60 -26.25 -7.39
C GLY A 647 -4.47 -25.52 -8.10
N CYS A 648 -4.62 -24.19 -8.24
CA CYS A 648 -3.65 -23.35 -8.92
C CYS A 648 -3.67 -21.94 -8.34
N PRO A 649 -2.66 -21.10 -8.67
CA PRO A 649 -2.62 -19.71 -8.20
C PRO A 649 -3.86 -18.87 -8.55
N MET A 650 -4.63 -19.26 -9.57
CA MET A 650 -5.85 -18.58 -9.97
C MET A 650 -7.04 -18.84 -9.04
N CYS A 651 -7.11 -20.01 -8.41
CA CYS A 651 -8.26 -20.37 -7.55
C CYS A 651 -7.90 -20.42 -6.06
N VAL A 652 -7.13 -21.41 -5.62
CA VAL A 652 -6.83 -21.65 -4.19
C VAL A 652 -5.43 -21.24 -3.78
N GLY A 653 -4.59 -20.77 -4.70
CA GLY A 653 -3.21 -20.37 -4.43
C GLY A 653 -2.16 -21.36 -4.91
N PRO A 654 -0.87 -20.97 -4.84
CA PRO A 654 0.24 -21.84 -5.21
C PRO A 654 0.30 -23.07 -4.31
N VAL A 655 0.45 -24.27 -4.90
CA VAL A 655 0.49 -25.55 -4.17
C VAL A 655 1.59 -25.60 -3.09
N LEU A 656 2.70 -24.91 -3.32
CA LEU A 656 3.79 -24.81 -2.33
C LEU A 656 3.38 -24.05 -1.06
N ASP A 657 2.44 -23.12 -1.18
CA ASP A 657 1.96 -22.29 -0.08
C ASP A 657 0.74 -22.93 0.61
N VAL A 658 -0.23 -23.41 -0.16
CA VAL A 658 -1.53 -23.89 0.36
C VAL A 658 -1.63 -25.39 0.49
N GLY A 659 -0.85 -26.18 -0.24
CA GLY A 659 -0.84 -27.64 -0.21
C GLY A 659 -1.56 -28.32 -1.37
N PRO A 660 -1.28 -29.62 -1.59
CA PRO A 660 -1.78 -30.37 -2.74
C PRO A 660 -3.28 -30.69 -2.70
N ALA A 661 -3.89 -30.74 -1.51
CA ALA A 661 -5.31 -31.03 -1.35
C ALA A 661 -6.20 -29.78 -1.29
N ALA A 662 -5.60 -28.58 -1.48
CA ALA A 662 -6.28 -27.32 -1.21
C ALA A 662 -7.59 -27.13 -1.99
N LYS A 663 -7.64 -27.51 -3.26
CA LYS A 663 -8.85 -27.32 -4.09
C LYS A 663 -10.00 -28.21 -3.67
N GLU A 664 -9.74 -29.51 -3.53
CA GLU A 664 -10.77 -30.48 -3.20
C GLU A 664 -11.31 -30.26 -1.78
N ALA A 665 -10.40 -30.02 -0.81
CA ALA A 665 -10.79 -29.77 0.56
C ALA A 665 -11.50 -28.41 0.72
N ALA A 666 -11.06 -27.34 0.04
CA ALA A 666 -11.75 -26.04 0.07
C ALA A 666 -13.17 -26.13 -0.51
N ALA A 667 -13.35 -26.87 -1.61
CA ALA A 667 -14.68 -27.09 -2.19
C ALA A 667 -15.61 -27.84 -1.21
N ALA A 668 -15.10 -28.89 -0.57
CA ALA A 668 -15.85 -29.67 0.41
C ALA A 668 -16.20 -28.85 1.67
N ILE A 669 -15.27 -28.01 2.15
CA ILE A 669 -15.52 -27.11 3.27
C ILE A 669 -16.61 -26.09 2.89
N LEU A 670 -16.57 -25.50 1.70
CA LEU A 670 -17.63 -24.57 1.23
C LEU A 670 -18.99 -25.25 1.14
N GLU A 671 -19.06 -26.50 0.68
CA GLU A 671 -20.32 -27.25 0.66
C GLU A 671 -20.83 -27.50 2.08
N LEU A 672 -19.95 -27.87 3.01
CA LEU A 672 -20.30 -28.10 4.41
C LEU A 672 -20.88 -26.84 5.08
N ILE A 673 -20.30 -25.67 4.86
CA ILE A 673 -20.75 -24.42 5.47
C ILE A 673 -21.89 -23.76 4.71
N GLY A 674 -22.14 -24.10 3.45
CA GLY A 674 -23.24 -23.58 2.63
C GLY A 674 -24.54 -24.38 2.74
N GLN A 675 -24.56 -25.55 3.38
CA GLN A 675 -25.74 -26.43 3.53
C GLN A 675 -26.62 -26.15 4.77
N GLY A 676 -26.33 -25.09 5.53
CA GLY A 676 -27.02 -24.76 6.78
C GLY A 676 -28.07 -23.65 6.67
#